data_9a331429fe95fe418c81049bec5d08da
#
_entry.id   9a331429fe95fe418c81049bec5d08da
#
_cell.length_a   1.000
_cell.length_b   1.000
_cell.length_c   1.000
_cell.angle_alpha   90.00
_cell.angle_beta   90.00
_cell.angle_gamma   90.00
#
_symmetry.space_group_name_H-M   'P 1'
#
loop_
_entity.id
_entity.type
_entity.pdbx_description
1 polymer ?
#
loop_
_entity_poly.entity_id
_entity_poly.type
_entity_poly.pdbx_seq_one_letter_code
_entity_poly.pdbx_strand_id
1 'polypeptide(L)'
;MSLDPGQDRPQPPGTGDADGPAPAGFSHTLIQCLVFVGRMQGADLSVARLVHENALPAQEVDLKTLARLAQDNGFRAKAVQLGREELATLGQAFPVVARLNNGNGVVLLAARSQQGQLKVAVVDPLADRPGVMVLDYEDLSAKWDGQTLLLKRRHRLDDEDQPFGLRWFWPEIKRQGRFFMDVVLAALVLPVVALATPIFFQLIIDKVLVHQSQATLWVLTVGVLLAILFEAGFGFLRQYMLLFATRRIDIRVARRTFGHLLSLPLEFFERRFAGVLVKHMQQTEKIRNFLTGRLLLTILDSLSLLVLIPVLFFYSAKLALLVLFFSGLIALVIALLIGPFRRRLQQLYLAEGDRQAFLVENIHGMNTVKSLAIEPQQKKLWDDKSAGAVDKHFRVGVISNSAQSITRALERVMLISIIALGAQDVFDARLSVGVLVAFQMLAGRVSGPLVQVVSLVHEYQETALSIKMLGEVMNASPERAGPARGLLPAIRGGIRFEGVTFRYLGAARPALADISLNIPAGSVQGVVGRSGSGKTTLARLIQGLYTMQEGIIRLDGLDLREIDIHHLRRNLGVVLQENFLFRGSVKDNIAVTKSDATFDEVVAAARLAGAEEFIAQLPQGFDTPLEEGGVNLSGGQRQRLAIARALLTRPPILILDEATSALDPESEAIIRSNLRSIAQGRTVVIISHRLSNLVEADSIVVLEQGRIVCQGIHQELLEGCDIYRGLWNQQTASQSQA
;
A
#
# COMPACT_ATOMS: atom_id res chain seq x y z
N MET A 1 50.46 16.54 -62.72
CA MET A 1 50.77 15.18 -62.35
C MET A 1 49.61 14.71 -61.51
N SER A 2 48.50 14.27 -62.04
CA SER A 2 48.17 12.93 -62.58
C SER A 2 48.52 11.81 -61.56
N LEU A 3 47.47 11.29 -60.93
CA LEU A 3 47.21 9.83 -60.85
C LEU A 3 45.96 9.63 -60.03
N ASP A 4 44.92 9.24 -60.74
CA ASP A 4 43.75 8.50 -60.24
C ASP A 4 44.22 7.09 -59.86
N PRO A 5 43.66 6.50 -58.79
CA PRO A 5 43.12 5.18 -58.99
C PRO A 5 41.81 4.95 -58.26
N GLY A 6 40.86 4.46 -59.02
CA GLY A 6 39.66 3.88 -58.53
C GLY A 6 39.87 2.50 -57.85
N GLN A 7 38.74 2.01 -57.29
CA GLN A 7 38.44 0.67 -56.74
C GLN A 7 38.78 0.44 -55.27
N ASP A 8 37.84 0.33 -54.51
CA ASP A 8 36.97 -0.68 -53.90
C ASP A 8 36.26 -0.14 -52.64
N ARG A 9 35.03 0.26 -52.81
CA ARG A 9 34.12 0.34 -51.70
C ARG A 9 33.28 -0.93 -51.69
N PRO A 10 33.23 -1.74 -50.60
CA PRO A 10 32.27 -2.83 -50.51
C PRO A 10 30.88 -2.23 -50.39
N GLN A 11 29.98 -2.63 -51.25
CA GLN A 11 28.56 -2.37 -51.22
C GLN A 11 27.95 -2.94 -49.91
N PRO A 12 26.95 -2.24 -49.29
CA PRO A 12 26.20 -2.82 -48.24
C PRO A 12 25.37 -4.01 -48.79
N PRO A 13 25.21 -5.08 -48.01
CA PRO A 13 24.39 -6.23 -48.47
C PRO A 13 22.95 -5.82 -48.63
N GLY A 14 22.38 -6.22 -49.72
CA GLY A 14 21.03 -5.88 -50.17
C GLY A 14 19.97 -6.23 -49.15
N THR A 15 18.96 -5.40 -49.12
CA THR A 15 17.64 -5.66 -48.55
C THR A 15 17.03 -6.86 -49.32
N GLY A 16 17.26 -8.06 -48.82
CA GLY A 16 16.52 -9.25 -49.20
C GLY A 16 15.26 -9.32 -48.38
N ASP A 17 14.13 -9.26 -49.07
CA ASP A 17 12.82 -9.63 -48.52
C ASP A 17 12.92 -11.02 -47.89
N ALA A 18 12.79 -11.08 -46.58
CA ALA A 18 12.62 -12.30 -45.82
C ALA A 18 11.35 -12.23 -44.99
N ASP A 19 10.22 -12.07 -45.69
CA ASP A 19 8.90 -12.48 -45.20
C ASP A 19 8.70 -13.98 -45.50
N GLY A 20 9.48 -14.81 -44.81
CA GLY A 20 9.15 -16.22 -44.60
C GLY A 20 8.66 -16.40 -43.17
N PRO A 21 7.64 -17.24 -42.89
CA PRO A 21 7.26 -17.55 -41.52
C PRO A 21 8.50 -18.07 -40.79
N ALA A 22 8.86 -17.42 -39.68
CA ALA A 22 9.93 -17.87 -38.82
C ALA A 22 9.72 -19.36 -38.53
N PRO A 23 10.78 -20.21 -38.61
CA PRO A 23 10.64 -21.62 -38.30
C PRO A 23 10.07 -21.72 -36.88
N ALA A 24 9.12 -22.65 -36.69
CA ALA A 24 8.44 -22.89 -35.41
C ALA A 24 9.52 -23.03 -34.32
N GLY A 25 9.80 -21.92 -33.62
CA GLY A 25 10.92 -21.79 -32.70
C GLY A 25 10.65 -22.70 -31.51
N PHE A 26 11.65 -23.42 -31.07
CA PHE A 26 11.62 -24.18 -29.82
C PHE A 26 11.17 -23.27 -28.67
N SER A 27 10.17 -23.70 -27.92
CA SER A 27 9.60 -22.94 -26.83
C SER A 27 10.26 -23.31 -25.50
N HIS A 28 11.09 -22.45 -24.95
CA HIS A 28 11.71 -22.62 -23.63
C HIS A 28 10.68 -22.51 -22.52
N THR A 29 9.92 -23.56 -22.24
CA THR A 29 8.78 -23.54 -21.31
C THR A 29 9.21 -23.24 -19.86
N LEU A 30 10.32 -23.80 -19.39
CA LEU A 30 10.88 -23.53 -18.06
C LEU A 30 11.33 -22.08 -17.92
N ILE A 31 11.89 -21.46 -18.95
CA ILE A 31 12.26 -20.05 -18.94
C ILE A 31 11.00 -19.16 -18.96
N GLN A 32 9.98 -19.54 -19.70
CA GLN A 32 8.69 -18.83 -19.68
C GLN A 32 8.07 -18.88 -18.28
N CYS A 33 8.12 -20.03 -17.60
CA CYS A 33 7.68 -20.17 -16.22
C CYS A 33 8.49 -19.27 -15.27
N LEU A 34 9.83 -19.20 -15.43
CA LEU A 34 10.69 -18.30 -14.64
C LEU A 34 10.32 -16.83 -14.87
N VAL A 35 10.09 -16.42 -16.12
CA VAL A 35 9.67 -15.06 -16.47
C VAL A 35 8.29 -14.76 -15.88
N PHE A 36 7.35 -15.69 -15.96
CA PHE A 36 6.02 -15.55 -15.39
C PHE A 36 6.07 -15.36 -13.87
N VAL A 37 6.77 -16.25 -13.15
CA VAL A 37 6.95 -16.13 -11.69
C VAL A 37 7.74 -14.87 -11.34
N GLY A 38 8.75 -14.51 -12.13
CA GLY A 38 9.53 -13.29 -11.98
C GLY A 38 8.65 -12.03 -12.05
N ARG A 39 7.79 -11.94 -13.07
CA ARG A 39 6.84 -10.84 -13.23
C ARG A 39 5.85 -10.74 -12.07
N MET A 40 5.33 -11.89 -11.60
CA MET A 40 4.48 -11.93 -10.40
C MET A 40 5.18 -11.39 -9.14
N GLN A 41 6.51 -11.53 -9.06
CA GLN A 41 7.34 -11.02 -7.96
C GLN A 41 7.96 -9.64 -8.26
N GLY A 42 7.50 -8.95 -9.33
CA GLY A 42 7.92 -7.60 -9.67
C GLY A 42 9.29 -7.50 -10.34
N ALA A 43 9.80 -8.58 -10.96
CA ALA A 43 11.01 -8.55 -11.75
C ALA A 43 10.68 -8.42 -13.25
N ASP A 44 11.37 -7.49 -13.92
CA ASP A 44 11.24 -7.33 -15.38
C ASP A 44 12.20 -8.29 -16.08
N LEU A 45 11.68 -9.47 -16.43
CA LEU A 45 12.39 -10.51 -17.15
C LEU A 45 11.76 -10.71 -18.54
N SER A 46 12.61 -10.96 -19.54
CA SER A 46 12.20 -11.31 -20.90
C SER A 46 12.82 -12.64 -21.31
N VAL A 47 12.01 -13.51 -21.91
CA VAL A 47 12.49 -14.81 -22.41
C VAL A 47 13.57 -14.63 -23.46
N ALA A 48 13.35 -13.76 -24.45
CA ALA A 48 14.32 -13.48 -25.52
C ALA A 48 15.67 -12.99 -24.97
N ARG A 49 15.63 -12.11 -23.96
CA ARG A 49 16.84 -11.59 -23.30
C ARG A 49 17.59 -12.70 -22.56
N LEU A 50 16.92 -13.52 -21.76
CA LEU A 50 17.55 -14.60 -21.00
C LEU A 50 18.18 -15.65 -21.92
N VAL A 51 17.51 -15.99 -23.03
CA VAL A 51 18.04 -16.94 -24.03
C VAL A 51 19.26 -16.37 -24.74
N HIS A 52 19.20 -15.09 -25.14
CA HIS A 52 20.28 -14.44 -25.87
C HIS A 52 21.53 -14.19 -25.00
N GLU A 53 21.34 -13.60 -23.80
CA GLU A 53 22.47 -13.25 -22.90
C GLU A 53 23.22 -14.49 -22.38
N ASN A 54 22.54 -15.64 -22.28
CA ASN A 54 23.14 -16.87 -21.78
C ASN A 54 23.45 -17.89 -22.88
N ALA A 55 23.29 -17.51 -24.17
CA ALA A 55 23.52 -18.36 -25.34
C ALA A 55 22.90 -19.77 -25.19
N LEU A 56 21.64 -19.83 -24.75
CA LEU A 56 20.99 -21.12 -24.46
C LEU A 56 20.64 -21.88 -25.74
N PRO A 57 20.89 -23.18 -25.76
CA PRO A 57 20.58 -24.03 -26.92
C PRO A 57 19.06 -24.17 -27.10
N ALA A 58 18.61 -24.52 -28.30
CA ALA A 58 17.21 -24.85 -28.61
C ALA A 58 16.77 -26.17 -27.98
N GLN A 59 16.93 -26.31 -26.67
CA GLN A 59 16.54 -27.45 -25.85
C GLN A 59 16.06 -26.91 -24.49
N GLU A 60 15.17 -27.68 -23.81
CA GLU A 60 14.75 -27.29 -22.45
C GLU A 60 15.94 -27.38 -21.50
N VAL A 61 16.05 -26.33 -20.66
CA VAL A 61 17.09 -26.24 -19.64
C VAL A 61 16.77 -27.18 -18.47
N ASP A 62 17.79 -27.68 -17.79
CA ASP A 62 17.58 -28.40 -16.54
C ASP A 62 17.27 -27.43 -15.35
N LEU A 63 16.69 -27.98 -14.27
CA LEU A 63 16.34 -27.16 -13.10
C LEU A 63 17.56 -26.53 -12.41
N LYS A 64 18.76 -27.11 -12.56
CA LYS A 64 19.99 -26.52 -12.03
C LYS A 64 20.40 -25.28 -12.79
N THR A 65 20.34 -25.35 -14.13
CA THR A 65 20.59 -24.17 -14.99
C THR A 65 19.54 -23.11 -14.77
N LEU A 66 18.25 -23.51 -14.68
CA LEU A 66 17.16 -22.56 -14.36
C LEU A 66 17.36 -21.89 -12.99
N ALA A 67 17.81 -22.64 -11.98
CA ALA A 67 18.12 -22.10 -10.67
C ALA A 67 19.27 -21.09 -10.71
N ARG A 68 20.31 -21.37 -11.51
CA ARG A 68 21.44 -20.45 -11.72
C ARG A 68 20.98 -19.18 -12.42
N LEU A 69 20.23 -19.31 -13.53
CA LEU A 69 19.64 -18.17 -14.25
C LEU A 69 18.78 -17.30 -13.32
N ALA A 70 17.97 -17.91 -12.45
CA ALA A 70 17.17 -17.21 -11.47
C ALA A 70 18.06 -16.48 -10.45
N GLN A 71 19.15 -17.12 -9.98
CA GLN A 71 20.08 -16.49 -9.01
C GLN A 71 20.83 -15.32 -9.62
N ASP A 72 21.29 -15.42 -10.85
CA ASP A 72 21.97 -14.36 -11.60
C ASP A 72 21.04 -13.14 -11.82
N ASN A 73 19.73 -13.38 -11.89
CA ASN A 73 18.70 -12.34 -12.02
C ASN A 73 18.06 -11.91 -10.70
N GLY A 74 18.75 -12.14 -9.57
CA GLY A 74 18.35 -11.58 -8.27
C GLY A 74 17.30 -12.40 -7.52
N PHE A 75 17.12 -13.69 -7.85
CA PHE A 75 16.25 -14.59 -7.09
C PHE A 75 17.06 -15.49 -6.15
N ARG A 76 16.44 -15.92 -5.08
CA ARG A 76 16.87 -17.07 -4.31
C ARG A 76 16.13 -18.27 -4.87
N ALA A 77 16.86 -19.15 -5.52
CA ALA A 77 16.31 -20.33 -6.18
C ALA A 77 16.83 -21.59 -5.48
N LYS A 78 15.94 -22.56 -5.22
CA LYS A 78 16.26 -23.86 -4.65
C LYS A 78 15.45 -24.93 -5.37
N ALA A 79 16.13 -25.84 -6.04
CA ALA A 79 15.51 -27.04 -6.59
C ALA A 79 15.25 -28.03 -5.43
N VAL A 80 14.02 -28.53 -5.37
CA VAL A 80 13.56 -29.50 -4.36
C VAL A 80 12.65 -30.51 -5.03
N GLN A 81 12.55 -31.69 -4.42
CA GLN A 81 11.56 -32.70 -4.81
C GLN A 81 10.44 -32.66 -3.78
N LEU A 82 9.21 -32.45 -4.21
CA LEU A 82 8.05 -32.26 -3.35
C LEU A 82 7.08 -33.43 -3.48
N GLY A 83 6.63 -33.95 -2.37
CA GLY A 83 5.55 -34.90 -2.26
C GLY A 83 4.19 -34.27 -2.02
N ARG A 84 3.13 -35.09 -1.90
CA ARG A 84 1.74 -34.65 -1.68
C ARG A 84 1.58 -33.80 -0.42
N GLU A 85 2.16 -34.22 0.71
CA GLU A 85 2.04 -33.54 1.99
C GLU A 85 2.81 -32.22 2.01
N GLU A 86 4.00 -32.22 1.40
CA GLU A 86 4.84 -31.03 1.31
C GLU A 86 4.20 -29.97 0.41
N LEU A 87 3.59 -30.39 -0.72
CA LEU A 87 2.88 -29.47 -1.62
C LEU A 87 1.68 -28.82 -0.91
N ALA A 88 0.94 -29.58 -0.10
CA ALA A 88 -0.19 -29.05 0.67
C ALA A 88 0.22 -28.02 1.75
N THR A 89 1.46 -28.13 2.25
CA THR A 89 1.97 -27.28 3.34
C THR A 89 2.80 -26.09 2.88
N LEU A 90 3.11 -25.97 1.58
CA LEU A 90 3.95 -24.89 1.02
C LEU A 90 3.45 -23.47 1.31
N GLY A 91 2.15 -23.26 1.42
CA GLY A 91 1.53 -22.00 1.84
C GLY A 91 2.04 -20.78 1.07
N GLN A 92 2.86 -19.95 1.72
CA GLN A 92 3.40 -18.70 1.16
C GLN A 92 4.59 -18.91 0.17
N ALA A 93 5.02 -20.13 -0.06
CA ALA A 93 6.11 -20.40 -1.00
C ALA A 93 5.64 -20.47 -2.47
N PHE A 94 4.33 -20.51 -2.71
CA PHE A 94 3.78 -20.35 -4.06
C PHE A 94 3.94 -18.89 -4.56
N PRO A 95 4.08 -18.68 -5.90
CA PRO A 95 4.12 -19.66 -6.99
C PRO A 95 5.48 -20.37 -7.13
N VAL A 96 5.45 -21.60 -7.63
CA VAL A 96 6.64 -22.41 -7.85
C VAL A 96 6.66 -22.97 -9.28
N VAL A 97 7.85 -23.22 -9.84
CA VAL A 97 8.00 -23.82 -11.16
C VAL A 97 8.20 -25.32 -11.02
N ALA A 98 7.32 -26.11 -11.62
CA ALA A 98 7.40 -27.56 -11.66
C ALA A 98 7.88 -28.04 -13.03
N ARG A 99 8.75 -29.04 -13.06
CA ARG A 99 9.20 -29.70 -14.28
C ARG A 99 8.43 -31.00 -14.46
N LEU A 100 7.75 -31.12 -15.60
CA LEU A 100 7.00 -32.34 -15.99
C LEU A 100 7.94 -33.42 -16.49
N ASN A 101 7.45 -34.68 -16.54
CA ASN A 101 8.19 -35.85 -17.01
C ASN A 101 8.61 -35.77 -18.50
N ASN A 102 7.89 -34.96 -19.31
CA ASN A 102 8.23 -34.66 -20.68
C ASN A 102 9.30 -33.56 -20.84
N GLY A 103 9.82 -33.03 -19.74
CA GLY A 103 10.81 -31.95 -19.69
C GLY A 103 10.28 -30.56 -19.68
N ASN A 104 8.99 -30.33 -19.98
CA ASN A 104 8.36 -29.01 -20.01
C ASN A 104 8.15 -28.43 -18.60
N GLY A 105 8.03 -27.10 -18.52
CA GLY A 105 7.76 -26.39 -17.30
C GLY A 105 6.29 -26.00 -17.16
N VAL A 106 5.79 -26.04 -15.93
CA VAL A 106 4.49 -25.46 -15.55
C VAL A 106 4.63 -24.66 -14.26
N VAL A 107 3.75 -23.69 -14.04
CA VAL A 107 3.73 -22.91 -12.79
C VAL A 107 2.60 -23.41 -11.89
N LEU A 108 2.94 -23.83 -10.68
CA LEU A 108 1.96 -24.14 -9.64
C LEU A 108 1.70 -22.87 -8.84
N LEU A 109 0.43 -22.41 -8.80
CA LEU A 109 0.05 -21.16 -8.14
C LEU A 109 -0.45 -21.35 -6.72
N ALA A 110 -1.12 -22.46 -6.46
CA ALA A 110 -1.68 -22.79 -5.15
C ALA A 110 -2.02 -24.28 -5.08
N ALA A 111 -2.01 -24.83 -3.86
CA ALA A 111 -2.56 -26.15 -3.58
C ALA A 111 -3.53 -26.04 -2.39
N ARG A 112 -4.73 -26.63 -2.51
CA ARG A 112 -5.75 -26.63 -1.47
C ARG A 112 -6.37 -28.01 -1.33
N SER A 113 -6.51 -28.50 -0.10
CA SER A 113 -7.25 -29.69 0.19
C SER A 113 -8.75 -29.38 0.30
N GLN A 114 -9.58 -29.97 -0.54
CA GLN A 114 -11.03 -29.88 -0.51
C GLN A 114 -11.61 -31.30 -0.43
N GLN A 115 -12.41 -31.59 0.59
CA GLN A 115 -13.06 -32.90 0.79
C GLN A 115 -12.11 -34.12 0.72
N GLY A 116 -10.86 -33.95 1.22
CA GLY A 116 -9.86 -35.04 1.18
C GLY A 116 -9.07 -35.18 -0.13
N GLN A 117 -9.46 -34.46 -1.18
CA GLN A 117 -8.70 -34.35 -2.43
C GLN A 117 -7.84 -33.09 -2.46
N LEU A 118 -6.60 -33.22 -2.90
CA LEU A 118 -5.68 -32.08 -3.07
C LEU A 118 -5.83 -31.53 -4.49
N LYS A 119 -6.37 -30.33 -4.62
CA LYS A 119 -6.51 -29.59 -5.87
C LYS A 119 -5.36 -28.60 -6.05
N VAL A 120 -4.76 -28.56 -7.22
CA VAL A 120 -3.61 -27.73 -7.56
C VAL A 120 -3.98 -26.81 -8.70
N ALA A 121 -3.76 -25.51 -8.51
CA ALA A 121 -3.91 -24.50 -9.56
C ALA A 121 -2.61 -24.39 -10.37
N VAL A 122 -2.72 -24.66 -11.66
CA VAL A 122 -1.58 -24.78 -12.59
C VAL A 122 -1.73 -23.80 -13.74
N VAL A 123 -0.64 -23.19 -14.18
CA VAL A 123 -0.53 -22.43 -15.43
C VAL A 123 0.46 -23.12 -16.34
N ASP A 124 -0.01 -23.53 -17.51
CA ASP A 124 0.81 -24.12 -18.57
C ASP A 124 1.10 -23.06 -19.65
N PRO A 125 2.38 -22.71 -19.90
CA PRO A 125 2.73 -21.74 -20.94
C PRO A 125 2.42 -22.22 -22.38
N LEU A 126 2.22 -23.52 -22.58
CA LEU A 126 1.90 -24.11 -23.91
C LEU A 126 0.39 -24.27 -24.14
N ALA A 127 -0.46 -23.92 -23.20
CA ALA A 127 -1.90 -24.03 -23.38
C ALA A 127 -2.39 -23.04 -24.45
N ASP A 128 -3.27 -23.51 -25.36
CA ASP A 128 -3.89 -22.67 -26.41
C ASP A 128 -4.60 -21.41 -25.88
N ARG A 129 -5.00 -21.45 -24.63
CA ARG A 129 -5.54 -20.29 -23.89
C ARG A 129 -4.79 -20.17 -22.57
N PRO A 130 -4.01 -19.09 -22.37
CA PRO A 130 -3.35 -18.85 -21.09
C PRO A 130 -4.39 -18.65 -20.00
N GLY A 131 -4.53 -19.63 -19.11
CA GLY A 131 -5.50 -19.62 -18.01
C GLY A 131 -5.02 -20.48 -16.85
N VAL A 132 -5.64 -20.22 -15.67
CA VAL A 132 -5.41 -21.08 -14.50
C VAL A 132 -6.28 -22.32 -14.63
N MET A 133 -5.65 -23.48 -14.74
CA MET A 133 -6.30 -24.78 -14.69
C MET A 133 -6.24 -25.33 -13.27
N VAL A 134 -7.32 -25.93 -12.80
CA VAL A 134 -7.35 -26.63 -11.52
C VAL A 134 -7.36 -28.13 -11.78
N LEU A 135 -6.27 -28.80 -11.41
CA LEU A 135 -6.08 -30.24 -11.59
C LEU A 135 -6.15 -30.94 -10.22
N ASP A 136 -6.61 -32.18 -10.23
CA ASP A 136 -6.46 -33.05 -9.05
C ASP A 136 -4.99 -33.50 -8.95
N TYR A 137 -4.52 -33.70 -7.71
CA TYR A 137 -3.12 -34.10 -7.48
C TYR A 137 -2.75 -35.39 -8.20
N GLU A 138 -3.70 -36.31 -8.35
CA GLU A 138 -3.51 -37.61 -9.03
C GLU A 138 -3.22 -37.40 -10.51
N ASP A 139 -3.93 -36.50 -11.17
CA ASP A 139 -3.71 -36.16 -12.59
C ASP A 139 -2.36 -35.44 -12.79
N LEU A 140 -1.99 -34.58 -11.83
CA LEU A 140 -0.69 -33.91 -11.85
C LEU A 140 0.46 -34.91 -11.61
N SER A 141 0.33 -35.78 -10.62
CA SER A 141 1.37 -36.76 -10.25
C SER A 141 1.64 -37.78 -11.33
N ALA A 142 0.69 -38.09 -12.22
CA ALA A 142 0.90 -38.93 -13.40
C ALA A 142 1.88 -38.29 -14.41
N LYS A 143 2.02 -36.98 -14.41
CA LYS A 143 2.85 -36.21 -15.36
C LYS A 143 4.04 -35.50 -14.71
N TRP A 144 4.18 -35.57 -13.39
CA TRP A 144 5.15 -34.81 -12.58
C TRP A 144 5.75 -35.69 -11.49
N ASP A 145 7.06 -35.75 -11.40
CA ASP A 145 7.84 -36.58 -10.44
C ASP A 145 8.22 -35.85 -9.16
N GLY A 146 7.65 -34.68 -8.92
CA GLY A 146 7.95 -33.86 -7.75
C GLY A 146 9.05 -32.82 -7.95
N GLN A 147 9.75 -32.81 -9.07
CA GLN A 147 10.82 -31.86 -9.36
C GLN A 147 10.27 -30.43 -9.45
N THR A 148 10.74 -29.57 -8.53
CA THR A 148 10.20 -28.21 -8.37
C THR A 148 11.31 -27.22 -8.07
N LEU A 149 11.19 -26.01 -8.62
CA LEU A 149 12.05 -24.89 -8.30
C LEU A 149 11.27 -23.88 -7.46
N LEU A 150 11.70 -23.73 -6.22
CA LEU A 150 11.23 -22.67 -5.33
C LEU A 150 11.96 -21.37 -5.69
N LEU A 151 11.19 -20.29 -5.92
CA LEU A 151 11.71 -19.01 -6.34
C LEU A 151 11.26 -17.93 -5.37
N LYS A 152 12.21 -17.13 -4.90
CA LYS A 152 11.91 -15.93 -4.08
C LYS A 152 12.85 -14.81 -4.49
N ARG A 153 12.31 -13.63 -4.81
CA ARG A 153 13.12 -12.46 -5.14
C ARG A 153 14.01 -12.09 -3.95
N ARG A 154 15.31 -11.87 -4.22
CA ARG A 154 16.29 -11.46 -3.22
C ARG A 154 16.34 -9.95 -3.19
N HIS A 155 15.75 -9.35 -2.18
CA HIS A 155 15.86 -7.92 -1.95
C HIS A 155 17.12 -7.63 -1.13
N ARG A 156 17.94 -6.68 -1.56
CA ARG A 156 19.00 -6.10 -0.73
C ARG A 156 18.35 -5.23 0.35
N LEU A 157 19.00 -5.10 1.50
CA LEU A 157 18.49 -4.26 2.60
C LEU A 157 18.29 -2.78 2.22
N ASP A 158 18.98 -2.33 1.17
CA ASP A 158 18.91 -0.96 0.65
C ASP A 158 17.97 -0.84 -0.58
N ASP A 159 17.27 -1.90 -0.97
CA ASP A 159 16.37 -1.94 -2.13
C ASP A 159 15.08 -1.18 -1.83
N GLU A 160 14.69 -0.27 -2.72
CA GLU A 160 13.45 0.51 -2.54
C GLU A 160 12.19 -0.31 -2.79
N ASP A 161 12.29 -1.40 -3.55
CA ASP A 161 11.19 -2.31 -3.94
C ASP A 161 11.00 -3.50 -2.99
N GLN A 162 11.67 -3.51 -1.82
CA GLN A 162 11.50 -4.60 -0.87
C GLN A 162 10.06 -4.65 -0.30
N PRO A 163 9.53 -5.88 -0.03
CA PRO A 163 8.22 -6.02 0.59
C PRO A 163 8.13 -5.23 1.89
N PHE A 164 6.98 -4.58 2.10
CA PHE A 164 6.76 -3.78 3.28
C PHE A 164 6.83 -4.63 4.55
N GLY A 165 7.67 -4.22 5.51
CA GLY A 165 7.91 -4.89 6.78
C GLY A 165 8.89 -4.09 7.62
N LEU A 166 9.37 -4.65 8.75
CA LEU A 166 10.37 -3.97 9.58
C LEU A 166 11.64 -3.59 8.81
N ARG A 167 12.05 -4.44 7.86
CA ARG A 167 13.24 -4.20 7.03
C ARG A 167 13.10 -3.01 6.09
N TRP A 168 11.89 -2.67 5.71
CA TRP A 168 11.59 -1.52 4.85
C TRP A 168 12.01 -0.18 5.48
N PHE A 169 12.03 -0.10 6.83
CA PHE A 169 12.47 1.08 7.56
C PHE A 169 14.00 1.16 7.73
N TRP A 170 14.71 0.04 7.50
CA TRP A 170 16.16 -0.03 7.73
C TRP A 170 16.98 1.01 6.94
N PRO A 171 16.75 1.23 5.62
CA PRO A 171 17.46 2.25 4.87
C PRO A 171 17.30 3.66 5.46
N GLU A 172 16.11 3.98 5.97
CA GLU A 172 15.84 5.29 6.56
C GLU A 172 16.53 5.46 7.92
N ILE A 173 16.61 4.40 8.72
CA ILE A 173 17.36 4.38 9.98
C ILE A 173 18.87 4.51 9.70
N LYS A 174 19.40 3.74 8.74
CA LYS A 174 20.82 3.75 8.36
C LYS A 174 21.29 5.13 7.88
N ARG A 175 20.45 5.85 7.12
CA ARG A 175 20.75 7.22 6.67
C ARG A 175 20.95 8.22 7.84
N GLN A 176 20.38 7.93 9.02
CA GLN A 176 20.54 8.74 10.23
C GLN A 176 21.58 8.13 11.20
N GLY A 177 22.40 7.19 10.74
CA GLY A 177 23.33 6.41 11.55
C GLY A 177 24.25 7.23 12.45
N ARG A 178 24.69 8.41 12.02
CA ARG A 178 25.53 9.30 12.86
C ARG A 178 24.80 9.75 14.12
N PHE A 179 23.57 10.22 13.99
CA PHE A 179 22.77 10.63 15.16
C PHE A 179 22.47 9.46 16.10
N PHE A 180 22.20 8.27 15.55
CA PHE A 180 22.01 7.09 16.37
C PHE A 180 23.29 6.66 17.08
N MET A 181 24.46 6.83 16.45
CA MET A 181 25.76 6.54 17.09
C MET A 181 26.01 7.48 18.27
N ASP A 182 25.72 8.76 18.14
CA ASP A 182 25.85 9.73 19.22
C ASP A 182 24.90 9.40 20.39
N VAL A 183 23.68 8.96 20.07
CA VAL A 183 22.70 8.50 21.08
C VAL A 183 23.18 7.22 21.78
N VAL A 184 23.80 6.26 21.07
CA VAL A 184 24.40 5.06 21.65
C VAL A 184 25.57 5.42 22.58
N LEU A 185 26.42 6.36 22.16
CA LEU A 185 27.53 6.82 22.99
C LEU A 185 27.02 7.47 24.29
N ALA A 186 26.01 8.34 24.18
CA ALA A 186 25.37 8.93 25.35
C ALA A 186 24.72 7.88 26.27
N ALA A 187 24.13 6.81 25.68
CA ALA A 187 23.55 5.70 26.45
C ALA A 187 24.59 4.85 27.22
N LEU A 188 25.84 4.81 26.77
CA LEU A 188 26.92 4.15 27.47
C LEU A 188 27.54 5.04 28.57
N VAL A 189 27.59 6.37 28.38
CA VAL A 189 28.11 7.32 29.34
C VAL A 189 27.16 7.54 30.52
N LEU A 190 25.86 7.65 30.26
CA LEU A 190 24.85 7.89 31.28
C LEU A 190 24.88 6.91 32.48
N PRO A 191 24.96 5.57 32.26
CA PRO A 191 25.06 4.62 33.39
C PRO A 191 26.31 4.81 34.25
N VAL A 192 27.42 5.23 33.62
CA VAL A 192 28.68 5.49 34.34
C VAL A 192 28.52 6.73 35.26
N VAL A 193 27.97 7.81 34.75
CA VAL A 193 27.68 9.01 35.54
C VAL A 193 26.68 8.68 36.66
N ALA A 194 25.68 7.86 36.35
CA ALA A 194 24.64 7.46 37.30
C ALA A 194 25.16 6.61 38.46
N LEU A 195 26.40 6.03 38.41
CA LEU A 195 27.07 5.37 39.52
C LEU A 195 27.44 6.37 40.62
N ALA A 196 27.55 7.67 40.32
CA ALA A 196 27.93 8.67 41.33
C ALA A 196 26.98 8.67 42.53
N THR A 197 25.66 8.46 42.30
CA THR A 197 24.67 8.47 43.39
C THR A 197 24.83 7.27 44.36
N PRO A 198 24.91 6.00 43.93
CA PRO A 198 25.21 4.86 44.84
C PRO A 198 26.54 5.00 45.56
N ILE A 199 27.59 5.46 44.87
CA ILE A 199 28.92 5.67 45.46
C ILE A 199 28.87 6.77 46.53
N PHE A 200 28.12 7.84 46.29
CA PHE A 200 27.88 8.89 47.26
C PHE A 200 27.27 8.33 48.56
N PHE A 201 26.20 7.55 48.47
CA PHE A 201 25.57 6.96 49.64
C PHE A 201 26.51 6.01 50.35
N GLN A 202 27.28 5.20 49.63
CA GLN A 202 28.29 4.32 50.21
C GLN A 202 29.32 5.12 51.03
N LEU A 203 29.93 6.16 50.45
CA LEU A 203 30.94 6.97 51.08
C LEU A 203 30.42 7.76 52.29
N ILE A 204 29.17 8.26 52.21
CA ILE A 204 28.52 8.95 53.34
C ILE A 204 28.36 7.99 54.52
N ILE A 205 27.81 6.80 54.27
CA ILE A 205 27.53 5.86 55.35
C ILE A 205 28.86 5.31 55.96
N ASP A 206 29.80 4.91 55.11
CA ASP A 206 30.99 4.20 55.55
C ASP A 206 32.09 5.13 56.09
N LYS A 207 32.17 6.37 55.62
CA LYS A 207 33.26 7.28 56.01
C LYS A 207 32.77 8.56 56.69
N VAL A 208 31.82 9.28 56.12
CA VAL A 208 31.42 10.58 56.60
C VAL A 208 30.70 10.49 57.95
N LEU A 209 29.75 9.57 58.08
CA LEU A 209 29.01 9.38 59.34
C LEU A 209 29.89 8.76 60.43
N VAL A 210 30.77 7.82 60.08
CA VAL A 210 31.68 7.19 61.05
C VAL A 210 32.71 8.17 61.58
N HIS A 211 33.27 9.03 60.71
CA HIS A 211 34.34 9.97 61.10
C HIS A 211 33.83 11.40 61.37
N GLN A 212 32.52 11.64 61.27
CA GLN A 212 31.88 12.96 61.49
C GLN A 212 32.53 14.10 60.66
N SER A 213 33.02 13.79 59.44
CA SER A 213 33.78 14.73 58.60
C SER A 213 32.86 15.63 57.79
N GLN A 214 32.59 16.87 58.32
CA GLN A 214 31.74 17.85 57.60
C GLN A 214 32.35 18.33 56.28
N ALA A 215 33.69 18.50 56.21
CA ALA A 215 34.32 18.92 54.94
C ALA A 215 34.13 17.88 53.80
N THR A 216 34.30 16.62 54.12
CA THR A 216 34.07 15.52 53.15
C THR A 216 32.61 15.43 52.73
N LEU A 217 31.67 15.68 53.66
CA LEU A 217 30.22 15.73 53.33
C LEU A 217 29.94 16.78 52.29
N TRP A 218 30.40 18.01 52.46
CA TRP A 218 30.12 19.07 51.49
C TRP A 218 30.77 18.82 50.13
N VAL A 219 32.00 18.33 50.07
CA VAL A 219 32.69 18.02 48.82
C VAL A 219 31.93 16.93 48.05
N LEU A 220 31.56 15.83 48.72
CA LEU A 220 30.78 14.75 48.10
C LEU A 220 29.40 15.19 47.66
N THR A 221 28.73 16.04 48.46
CA THR A 221 27.41 16.59 48.12
C THR A 221 27.47 17.45 46.86
N VAL A 222 28.42 18.38 46.76
CA VAL A 222 28.64 19.19 45.57
C VAL A 222 28.98 18.32 44.37
N GLY A 223 29.87 17.31 44.58
CA GLY A 223 30.26 16.40 43.49
C GLY A 223 29.07 15.58 42.94
N VAL A 224 28.20 15.03 43.81
CA VAL A 224 27.02 14.29 43.35
C VAL A 224 25.98 15.19 42.72
N LEU A 225 25.80 16.40 43.20
CA LEU A 225 24.87 17.38 42.58
C LEU A 225 25.34 17.76 41.20
N LEU A 226 26.63 17.96 40.95
CA LEU A 226 27.21 18.16 39.65
C LEU A 226 26.98 16.94 38.74
N ALA A 227 27.22 15.73 39.25
CA ALA A 227 26.97 14.50 38.50
C ALA A 227 25.50 14.36 38.08
N ILE A 228 24.54 14.67 38.97
CA ILE A 228 23.11 14.67 38.67
C ILE A 228 22.77 15.72 37.57
N LEU A 229 23.39 16.89 37.66
CA LEU A 229 23.19 17.94 36.64
C LEU A 229 23.68 17.47 35.24
N PHE A 230 24.88 16.81 35.23
CA PHE A 230 25.39 16.20 33.99
C PHE A 230 24.50 15.04 33.52
N GLU A 231 24.02 14.17 34.40
CA GLU A 231 23.08 13.07 34.06
C GLU A 231 21.81 13.64 33.43
N ALA A 232 21.22 14.69 34.01
CA ALA A 232 20.05 15.36 33.47
C ALA A 232 20.32 16.00 32.10
N GLY A 233 21.44 16.72 31.97
CA GLY A 233 21.85 17.38 30.71
C GLY A 233 22.10 16.38 29.58
N PHE A 234 22.86 15.33 29.84
CA PHE A 234 23.09 14.26 28.85
C PHE A 234 21.83 13.47 28.55
N GLY A 235 20.95 13.23 29.54
CA GLY A 235 19.65 12.61 29.33
C GLY A 235 18.74 13.45 28.42
N PHE A 236 18.68 14.76 28.66
CA PHE A 236 17.98 15.69 27.78
C PHE A 236 18.55 15.69 26.35
N LEU A 237 19.89 15.79 26.23
CA LEU A 237 20.54 15.78 24.93
C LEU A 237 20.28 14.48 24.15
N ARG A 238 20.37 13.34 24.79
CA ARG A 238 20.02 12.02 24.23
C ARG A 238 18.59 12.02 23.68
N GLN A 239 17.63 12.50 24.49
CA GLN A 239 16.22 12.53 24.09
C GLN A 239 15.97 13.51 22.96
N TYR A 240 16.62 14.67 22.99
CA TYR A 240 16.52 15.68 21.92
C TYR A 240 17.07 15.15 20.59
N MET A 241 18.24 14.52 20.60
CA MET A 241 18.83 13.91 19.39
C MET A 241 17.96 12.81 18.81
N LEU A 242 17.34 12.01 19.67
CA LEU A 242 16.39 10.98 19.25
C LEU A 242 15.15 11.60 18.57
N LEU A 243 14.55 12.60 19.17
CA LEU A 243 13.41 13.32 18.58
C LEU A 243 13.76 13.95 17.23
N PHE A 244 14.96 14.53 17.12
CA PHE A 244 15.43 15.13 15.87
C PHE A 244 15.61 14.09 14.75
N ALA A 245 16.21 12.93 15.05
CA ALA A 245 16.36 11.83 14.11
C ALA A 245 15.01 11.27 13.66
N THR A 246 14.09 11.08 14.62
CA THR A 246 12.74 10.58 14.39
C THR A 246 11.95 11.50 13.47
N ARG A 247 11.98 12.81 13.69
CA ARG A 247 11.30 13.81 12.82
C ARG A 247 11.69 13.69 11.36
N ARG A 248 12.96 13.44 11.06
CA ARG A 248 13.44 13.29 9.68
C ARG A 248 12.95 11.99 9.03
N ILE A 249 12.88 10.92 9.81
CA ILE A 249 12.33 9.64 9.34
C ILE A 249 10.84 9.80 9.05
N ASP A 250 10.10 10.49 9.92
CA ASP A 250 8.67 10.74 9.78
C ASP A 250 8.27 11.35 8.45
N ILE A 251 8.89 12.47 8.11
CA ILE A 251 8.55 13.19 6.87
C ILE A 251 8.78 12.31 5.64
N ARG A 252 9.84 11.50 5.64
CA ARG A 252 10.16 10.60 4.52
C ARG A 252 9.18 9.44 4.42
N VAL A 253 8.89 8.81 5.56
CA VAL A 253 7.95 7.70 5.62
C VAL A 253 6.56 8.18 5.20
N ALA A 254 6.07 9.30 5.73
CA ALA A 254 4.78 9.87 5.36
C ALA A 254 4.70 10.18 3.86
N ARG A 255 5.75 10.79 3.29
CA ARG A 255 5.82 11.08 1.86
C ARG A 255 5.83 9.82 1.01
N ARG A 256 6.58 8.78 1.42
CA ARG A 256 6.70 7.53 0.68
C ARG A 256 5.42 6.70 0.74
N THR A 257 4.78 6.61 1.92
CA THR A 257 3.51 5.88 2.08
C THR A 257 2.37 6.56 1.35
N PHE A 258 2.27 7.89 1.42
CA PHE A 258 1.24 8.63 0.68
C PHE A 258 1.48 8.60 -0.83
N GLY A 259 2.75 8.75 -1.27
CA GLY A 259 3.12 8.62 -2.69
C GLY A 259 2.77 7.24 -3.26
N HIS A 260 3.01 6.16 -2.48
CA HIS A 260 2.61 4.81 -2.89
C HIS A 260 1.09 4.66 -2.97
N LEU A 261 0.34 5.19 -1.99
CA LEU A 261 -1.13 5.19 -2.01
C LEU A 261 -1.67 5.83 -3.30
N LEU A 262 -1.11 6.98 -3.71
CA LEU A 262 -1.51 7.66 -4.94
C LEU A 262 -1.13 6.90 -6.23
N SER A 263 -0.16 5.99 -6.16
CA SER A 263 0.26 5.17 -7.31
C SER A 263 -0.59 3.91 -7.53
N LEU A 264 -1.52 3.59 -6.61
CA LEU A 264 -2.34 2.40 -6.70
C LEU A 264 -3.46 2.54 -7.73
N PRO A 265 -3.87 1.45 -8.41
CA PRO A 265 -4.93 1.47 -9.39
C PRO A 265 -6.30 1.76 -8.76
N LEU A 266 -7.23 2.33 -9.55
CA LEU A 266 -8.58 2.66 -9.10
C LEU A 266 -9.32 1.45 -8.51
N GLU A 267 -9.11 0.26 -9.11
CA GLU A 267 -9.69 -1.01 -8.64
C GLU A 267 -9.37 -1.31 -7.16
N PHE A 268 -8.20 -0.91 -6.67
CA PHE A 268 -7.81 -1.08 -5.27
C PHE A 268 -8.72 -0.28 -4.34
N PHE A 269 -9.12 0.93 -4.74
CA PHE A 269 -9.96 1.83 -3.94
C PHE A 269 -11.45 1.43 -4.01
N GLU A 270 -11.93 0.99 -5.15
CA GLU A 270 -13.32 0.56 -5.32
C GLU A 270 -13.70 -0.67 -4.47
N ARG A 271 -12.71 -1.49 -4.13
CA ARG A 271 -12.91 -2.70 -3.31
C ARG A 271 -12.80 -2.49 -1.83
N ARG A 272 -12.39 -1.31 -1.39
CA ARG A 272 -12.10 -1.03 0.02
C ARG A 272 -12.78 0.24 0.48
N PHE A 273 -13.37 0.15 1.65
CA PHE A 273 -13.96 1.34 2.27
C PHE A 273 -12.88 2.34 2.66
N ALA A 274 -13.10 3.62 2.36
CA ALA A 274 -12.17 4.70 2.66
C ALA A 274 -11.74 4.72 4.15
N GLY A 275 -12.67 4.49 5.08
CA GLY A 275 -12.37 4.42 6.52
C GLY A 275 -11.38 3.31 6.89
N VAL A 276 -11.40 2.16 6.19
CA VAL A 276 -10.42 1.08 6.40
C VAL A 276 -9.04 1.51 5.91
N LEU A 277 -8.97 2.16 4.75
CA LEU A 277 -7.71 2.67 4.20
C LEU A 277 -7.09 3.74 5.11
N VAL A 278 -7.88 4.69 5.61
CA VAL A 278 -7.44 5.71 6.60
C VAL A 278 -6.86 5.03 7.83
N LYS A 279 -7.55 4.00 8.39
CA LYS A 279 -7.06 3.24 9.53
C LYS A 279 -5.74 2.53 9.23
N HIS A 280 -5.58 1.94 8.03
CA HIS A 280 -4.33 1.31 7.62
C HIS A 280 -3.19 2.33 7.51
N MET A 281 -3.44 3.49 6.95
CA MET A 281 -2.45 4.57 6.84
C MET A 281 -2.03 5.13 8.21
N GLN A 282 -2.95 5.24 9.17
CA GLN A 282 -2.66 5.65 10.55
C GLN A 282 -1.73 4.67 11.29
N GLN A 283 -1.65 3.39 10.84
CA GLN A 283 -0.69 2.44 11.44
C GLN A 283 0.76 2.86 11.25
N THR A 284 1.05 3.70 10.27
CA THR A 284 2.39 4.27 10.04
C THR A 284 2.95 4.90 11.32
N GLU A 285 2.12 5.64 12.06
CA GLU A 285 2.51 6.30 13.30
C GLU A 285 2.85 5.30 14.41
N LYS A 286 2.07 4.24 14.57
CA LYS A 286 2.33 3.19 15.56
C LYS A 286 3.64 2.45 15.27
N ILE A 287 3.85 2.05 14.00
CA ILE A 287 5.08 1.36 13.58
C ILE A 287 6.30 2.25 13.85
N ARG A 288 6.21 3.51 13.48
CA ARG A 288 7.27 4.49 13.72
C ARG A 288 7.58 4.64 15.21
N ASN A 289 6.55 4.91 16.05
CA ASN A 289 6.73 5.10 17.49
C ASN A 289 7.38 3.90 18.15
N PHE A 290 7.06 2.70 17.68
CA PHE A 290 7.74 1.49 18.11
C PHE A 290 9.23 1.47 17.70
N LEU A 291 9.52 1.67 16.39
CA LEU A 291 10.88 1.53 15.85
C LEU A 291 11.85 2.60 16.36
N THR A 292 11.43 3.86 16.34
CA THR A 292 12.30 5.01 16.64
C THR A 292 12.23 5.44 18.12
N GLY A 293 11.20 5.02 18.84
CA GLY A 293 11.02 5.30 20.26
C GLY A 293 11.31 4.07 21.12
N ARG A 294 10.30 3.20 21.29
CA ARG A 294 10.34 2.11 22.27
C ARG A 294 11.44 1.09 22.03
N LEU A 295 11.54 0.55 20.82
CA LEU A 295 12.56 -0.46 20.49
C LEU A 295 13.97 0.09 20.73
N LEU A 296 14.24 1.27 20.19
CA LEU A 296 15.57 1.87 20.30
C LEU A 296 15.91 2.24 21.74
N LEU A 297 14.98 2.88 22.47
CA LEU A 297 15.20 3.23 23.88
C LEU A 297 15.43 1.99 24.72
N THR A 298 14.63 0.93 24.55
CA THR A 298 14.82 -0.32 25.30
C THR A 298 16.16 -0.99 25.00
N ILE A 299 16.60 -0.98 23.72
CA ILE A 299 17.94 -1.47 23.35
C ILE A 299 19.03 -0.64 24.05
N LEU A 300 18.91 0.69 24.01
CA LEU A 300 19.88 1.61 24.62
C LEU A 300 19.92 1.46 26.14
N ASP A 301 18.76 1.34 26.79
CA ASP A 301 18.68 1.14 28.22
C ASP A 301 19.19 -0.25 28.60
N SER A 302 19.03 -1.27 27.75
CA SER A 302 19.63 -2.61 27.95
C SER A 302 21.16 -2.60 27.84
N LEU A 303 21.76 -1.67 27.07
CA LEU A 303 23.20 -1.48 27.04
C LEU A 303 23.78 -1.05 28.40
N SER A 304 22.95 -0.36 29.23
CA SER A 304 23.37 -0.03 30.62
C SER A 304 23.72 -1.26 31.47
N LEU A 305 23.11 -2.41 31.17
CA LEU A 305 23.40 -3.67 31.86
C LEU A 305 24.84 -4.13 31.65
N LEU A 306 25.47 -3.79 30.51
CA LEU A 306 26.88 -4.07 30.24
C LEU A 306 27.81 -3.36 31.23
N VAL A 307 27.39 -2.23 31.78
CA VAL A 307 28.12 -1.49 32.80
C VAL A 307 27.69 -1.93 34.20
N LEU A 308 26.39 -2.04 34.46
CA LEU A 308 25.84 -2.30 35.79
C LEU A 308 26.14 -3.74 36.30
N ILE A 309 26.05 -4.75 35.44
CA ILE A 309 26.28 -6.14 35.86
C ILE A 309 27.72 -6.37 36.34
N PRO A 310 28.79 -5.97 35.60
CA PRO A 310 30.16 -6.08 36.12
C PRO A 310 30.39 -5.34 37.45
N VAL A 311 29.78 -4.14 37.61
CA VAL A 311 29.86 -3.38 38.85
C VAL A 311 29.23 -4.15 40.01
N LEU A 312 28.02 -4.77 39.80
CA LEU A 312 27.42 -5.63 40.84
C LEU A 312 28.33 -6.79 41.24
N PHE A 313 28.96 -7.46 40.28
CA PHE A 313 29.91 -8.55 40.57
C PHE A 313 31.14 -8.06 41.32
N PHE A 314 31.62 -6.86 41.05
CA PHE A 314 32.73 -6.25 41.80
C PHE A 314 32.39 -6.00 43.26
N TYR A 315 31.13 -5.60 43.55
CA TYR A 315 30.68 -5.40 44.95
C TYR A 315 30.47 -6.74 45.70
N SER A 316 29.70 -7.66 45.12
CA SER A 316 29.45 -8.98 45.70
C SER A 316 28.96 -9.97 44.65
N ALA A 317 29.75 -11.00 44.35
CA ALA A 317 29.37 -12.07 43.43
C ALA A 317 28.11 -12.83 43.89
N LYS A 318 28.00 -13.10 45.22
CA LYS A 318 26.85 -13.79 45.83
C LYS A 318 25.54 -13.03 45.60
N LEU A 319 25.54 -11.72 45.90
CA LEU A 319 24.35 -10.88 45.71
C LEU A 319 24.07 -10.62 44.25
N ALA A 320 25.09 -10.50 43.38
CA ALA A 320 24.93 -10.37 41.93
C ALA A 320 24.27 -11.60 41.30
N LEU A 321 24.64 -12.82 41.71
CA LEU A 321 23.97 -14.05 41.28
C LEU A 321 22.52 -14.11 41.74
N LEU A 322 22.20 -13.59 42.94
CA LEU A 322 20.82 -13.47 43.40
C LEU A 322 19.99 -12.55 42.49
N VAL A 323 20.53 -11.38 42.11
CA VAL A 323 19.88 -10.45 41.15
C VAL A 323 19.63 -11.14 39.82
N LEU A 324 20.61 -11.86 39.29
CA LEU A 324 20.47 -12.59 38.02
C LEU A 324 19.45 -13.73 38.13
N PHE A 325 19.38 -14.43 39.26
CA PHE A 325 18.37 -15.46 39.51
C PHE A 325 16.94 -14.88 39.45
N PHE A 326 16.67 -13.82 40.19
CA PHE A 326 15.34 -13.18 40.15
C PHE A 326 15.03 -12.56 38.79
N SER A 327 16.02 -11.98 38.12
CA SER A 327 15.87 -11.47 36.75
C SER A 327 15.51 -12.59 35.77
N GLY A 328 16.13 -13.76 35.89
CA GLY A 328 15.79 -14.96 35.12
C GLY A 328 14.37 -15.47 35.42
N LEU A 329 13.94 -15.43 36.70
CA LEU A 329 12.60 -15.81 37.11
C LEU A 329 11.53 -14.84 36.53
N ILE A 330 11.81 -13.56 36.57
CA ILE A 330 10.95 -12.53 35.91
C ILE A 330 10.83 -12.81 34.41
N ALA A 331 11.96 -13.03 33.74
CA ALA A 331 11.99 -13.36 32.32
C ALA A 331 11.18 -14.63 32.00
N LEU A 332 11.26 -15.65 32.83
CA LEU A 332 10.51 -16.90 32.71
C LEU A 332 9.00 -16.68 32.85
N VAL A 333 8.56 -15.94 33.89
CA VAL A 333 7.12 -15.60 34.07
C VAL A 333 6.57 -14.96 32.84
N ILE A 334 7.31 -14.05 32.24
CA ILE A 334 6.88 -13.32 31.08
C ILE A 334 6.84 -14.19 29.82
N ALA A 335 7.88 -15.02 29.62
CA ALA A 335 7.93 -15.99 28.55
C ALA A 335 6.70 -16.93 28.55
N LEU A 336 6.26 -17.36 29.74
CA LEU A 336 5.07 -18.20 29.93
C LEU A 336 3.77 -17.44 29.58
N LEU A 337 3.69 -16.14 29.87
CA LEU A 337 2.48 -15.34 29.64
C LEU A 337 2.36 -14.79 28.21
N ILE A 338 3.45 -14.76 27.43
CA ILE A 338 3.46 -14.26 26.04
C ILE A 338 2.46 -15.02 25.15
N GLY A 339 2.41 -16.35 25.25
CA GLY A 339 1.54 -17.20 24.44
C GLY A 339 0.05 -16.90 24.62
N PRO A 340 -0.48 -17.01 25.84
CA PRO A 340 -1.86 -16.65 26.19
C PRO A 340 -2.19 -15.20 25.85
N PHE A 341 -1.28 -14.26 26.14
CA PHE A 341 -1.44 -12.84 25.84
C PHE A 341 -1.65 -12.61 24.34
N ARG A 342 -0.79 -13.18 23.49
CA ARG A 342 -0.89 -13.05 22.02
C ARG A 342 -2.24 -13.53 21.49
N ARG A 343 -2.74 -14.67 21.97
CA ARG A 343 -4.05 -15.21 21.53
C ARG A 343 -5.19 -14.27 21.90
N ARG A 344 -5.20 -13.74 23.12
CA ARG A 344 -6.23 -12.81 23.58
C ARG A 344 -6.18 -11.46 22.87
N LEU A 345 -4.97 -10.96 22.64
CA LEU A 345 -4.74 -9.73 21.91
C LEU A 345 -5.29 -9.83 20.47
N GLN A 346 -5.05 -10.95 19.77
CA GLN A 346 -5.60 -11.17 18.44
C GLN A 346 -7.13 -11.17 18.43
N GLN A 347 -7.77 -11.78 19.44
CA GLN A 347 -9.25 -11.77 19.60
C GLN A 347 -9.76 -10.34 19.85
N LEU A 348 -9.08 -9.55 20.65
CA LEU A 348 -9.41 -8.15 20.90
C LEU A 348 -9.36 -7.35 19.58
N TYR A 349 -8.31 -7.51 18.77
CA TYR A 349 -8.17 -6.78 17.52
C TYR A 349 -9.27 -7.09 16.52
N LEU A 350 -9.70 -8.35 16.42
CA LEU A 350 -10.82 -8.72 15.55
C LEU A 350 -12.13 -8.06 16.04
N ALA A 351 -12.43 -8.14 17.33
CA ALA A 351 -13.62 -7.52 17.90
C ALA A 351 -13.64 -6.00 17.76
N GLU A 352 -12.50 -5.34 17.97
CA GLU A 352 -12.35 -3.89 17.78
C GLU A 352 -12.46 -3.50 16.30
N GLY A 353 -11.93 -4.33 15.39
CA GLY A 353 -12.11 -4.19 13.95
C GLY A 353 -13.56 -4.22 13.53
N ASP A 354 -14.32 -5.20 14.03
CA ASP A 354 -15.76 -5.36 13.74
C ASP A 354 -16.58 -4.20 14.30
N ARG A 355 -16.26 -3.75 15.52
CA ARG A 355 -16.90 -2.56 16.12
C ARG A 355 -16.65 -1.31 15.30
N GLN A 356 -15.41 -1.10 14.88
CA GLN A 356 -15.03 0.06 14.07
C GLN A 356 -15.69 0.04 12.68
N ALA A 357 -15.72 -1.13 12.03
CA ALA A 357 -16.39 -1.29 10.74
C ALA A 357 -17.87 -0.94 10.83
N PHE A 358 -18.55 -1.42 11.88
CA PHE A 358 -19.94 -1.12 12.13
C PHE A 358 -20.21 0.38 12.37
N LEU A 359 -19.31 1.07 13.09
CA LEU A 359 -19.40 2.52 13.28
C LEU A 359 -19.33 3.27 11.95
N VAL A 360 -18.33 2.95 11.13
CA VAL A 360 -18.13 3.58 9.81
C VAL A 360 -19.34 3.32 8.90
N GLU A 361 -19.86 2.09 8.87
CA GLU A 361 -21.04 1.72 8.10
C GLU A 361 -22.26 2.55 8.50
N ASN A 362 -22.53 2.69 9.81
CA ASN A 362 -23.64 3.50 10.30
C ASN A 362 -23.50 4.98 10.01
N ILE A 363 -22.28 5.53 10.09
CA ILE A 363 -22.03 6.94 9.73
C ILE A 363 -22.32 7.17 8.23
N HIS A 364 -21.83 6.30 7.35
CA HIS A 364 -22.12 6.38 5.92
C HIS A 364 -23.60 6.17 5.58
N GLY A 365 -24.24 5.23 6.29
CA GLY A 365 -25.65 4.90 6.13
C GLY A 365 -26.61 5.78 6.93
N MET A 366 -26.16 6.89 7.55
CA MET A 366 -26.96 7.66 8.51
C MET A 366 -28.29 8.16 7.93
N ASN A 367 -28.31 8.56 6.67
CA ASN A 367 -29.55 8.95 5.99
C ASN A 367 -30.57 7.79 5.97
N THR A 368 -30.10 6.57 5.68
CA THR A 368 -30.95 5.37 5.69
C THR A 368 -31.41 5.02 7.09
N VAL A 369 -30.50 5.09 8.07
CA VAL A 369 -30.82 4.85 9.50
C VAL A 369 -31.93 5.78 9.95
N LYS A 370 -31.82 7.08 9.63
CA LYS A 370 -32.81 8.11 9.97
C LYS A 370 -34.12 7.96 9.22
N SER A 371 -34.05 7.72 7.89
CA SER A 371 -35.24 7.60 7.04
C SER A 371 -36.08 6.36 7.39
N LEU A 372 -35.44 5.28 7.84
CA LEU A 372 -36.13 4.05 8.21
C LEU A 372 -36.43 3.96 9.73
N ALA A 373 -36.02 4.94 10.52
CA ALA A 373 -36.20 4.99 11.98
C ALA A 373 -35.67 3.72 12.71
N ILE A 374 -34.52 3.19 12.25
CA ILE A 374 -33.92 1.96 12.80
C ILE A 374 -32.84 2.23 13.87
N GLU A 375 -32.78 3.45 14.43
CA GLU A 375 -31.81 3.82 15.47
C GLU A 375 -31.83 2.86 16.68
N PRO A 376 -32.99 2.41 17.21
CA PRO A 376 -33.00 1.49 18.35
C PRO A 376 -32.33 0.15 18.03
N GLN A 377 -32.53 -0.35 16.82
CA GLN A 377 -31.93 -1.60 16.36
C GLN A 377 -30.41 -1.44 16.19
N GLN A 378 -29.96 -0.36 15.55
CA GLN A 378 -28.53 -0.07 15.37
C GLN A 378 -27.84 0.16 16.71
N LYS A 379 -28.49 0.83 17.66
CA LYS A 379 -27.98 1.01 19.03
C LYS A 379 -27.78 -0.33 19.73
N LYS A 380 -28.74 -1.25 19.65
CA LYS A 380 -28.62 -2.57 20.25
C LYS A 380 -27.42 -3.35 19.68
N LEU A 381 -27.27 -3.35 18.34
CA LEU A 381 -26.13 -3.99 17.68
C LEU A 381 -24.78 -3.37 18.07
N TRP A 382 -24.76 -2.04 18.24
CA TRP A 382 -23.58 -1.33 18.75
C TRP A 382 -23.24 -1.74 20.18
N ASP A 383 -24.25 -1.82 21.05
CA ASP A 383 -24.07 -2.21 22.46
C ASP A 383 -23.50 -3.65 22.55
N ASP A 384 -24.02 -4.59 21.74
CA ASP A 384 -23.53 -5.97 21.70
C ASP A 384 -22.06 -6.04 21.22
N LYS A 385 -21.72 -5.32 20.13
CA LYS A 385 -20.36 -5.28 19.61
C LYS A 385 -19.40 -4.60 20.58
N SER A 386 -19.85 -3.52 21.24
CA SER A 386 -19.06 -2.78 22.22
C SER A 386 -18.80 -3.62 23.48
N ALA A 387 -19.84 -4.30 24.00
CA ALA A 387 -19.70 -5.21 25.13
C ALA A 387 -18.70 -6.35 24.80
N GLY A 388 -18.80 -6.91 23.57
CA GLY A 388 -17.87 -7.93 23.10
C GLY A 388 -16.42 -7.44 23.04
N ALA A 389 -16.17 -6.24 22.53
CA ALA A 389 -14.84 -5.64 22.47
C ALA A 389 -14.28 -5.34 23.87
N VAL A 390 -15.10 -4.77 24.76
CA VAL A 390 -14.74 -4.46 26.16
C VAL A 390 -14.39 -5.74 26.94
N ASP A 391 -15.16 -6.85 26.79
CA ASP A 391 -14.83 -8.14 27.42
C ASP A 391 -13.45 -8.65 26.95
N LYS A 392 -13.16 -8.57 25.66
CA LYS A 392 -11.83 -8.97 25.14
C LYS A 392 -10.73 -8.07 25.68
N HIS A 393 -10.96 -6.75 25.74
CA HIS A 393 -10.02 -5.79 26.33
C HIS A 393 -9.75 -6.11 27.81
N PHE A 394 -10.81 -6.39 28.57
CA PHE A 394 -10.68 -6.80 29.98
C PHE A 394 -9.82 -8.06 30.13
N ARG A 395 -10.04 -9.09 29.32
CA ARG A 395 -9.25 -10.34 29.36
C ARG A 395 -7.77 -10.13 29.03
N VAL A 396 -7.45 -9.24 28.11
CA VAL A 396 -6.07 -8.83 27.80
C VAL A 396 -5.47 -8.08 29.01
N GLY A 397 -6.25 -7.13 29.57
CA GLY A 397 -5.87 -6.35 30.76
C GLY A 397 -5.55 -7.23 31.98
N VAL A 398 -6.35 -8.26 32.24
CA VAL A 398 -6.11 -9.21 33.34
C VAL A 398 -4.75 -9.88 33.19
N ILE A 399 -4.38 -10.38 32.00
CA ILE A 399 -3.09 -11.02 31.79
C ILE A 399 -1.93 -10.01 31.98
N SER A 400 -2.06 -8.81 31.42
CA SER A 400 -1.07 -7.75 31.55
C SER A 400 -0.87 -7.32 33.01
N ASN A 401 -1.96 -7.07 33.73
CA ASN A 401 -1.90 -6.69 35.15
C ASN A 401 -1.35 -7.81 36.01
N SER A 402 -1.70 -9.07 35.75
CA SER A 402 -1.14 -10.22 36.47
C SER A 402 0.36 -10.31 36.26
N ALA A 403 0.83 -10.18 35.00
CA ALA A 403 2.26 -10.16 34.69
C ALA A 403 2.99 -9.04 35.44
N GLN A 404 2.48 -7.81 35.41
CA GLN A 404 3.06 -6.68 36.12
C GLN A 404 3.07 -6.86 37.64
N SER A 405 1.97 -7.40 38.21
CA SER A 405 1.87 -7.60 39.65
C SER A 405 2.85 -8.67 40.15
N ILE A 406 2.98 -9.79 39.41
CA ILE A 406 3.95 -10.86 39.73
C ILE A 406 5.38 -10.31 39.62
N THR A 407 5.68 -9.58 38.53
CA THR A 407 7.01 -8.99 38.33
C THR A 407 7.38 -8.05 39.47
N ARG A 408 6.48 -7.11 39.83
CA ARG A 408 6.70 -6.19 40.98
C ARG A 408 6.87 -6.94 42.33
N ALA A 409 6.12 -8.02 42.52
CA ALA A 409 6.27 -8.85 43.71
C ALA A 409 7.65 -9.51 43.73
N LEU A 410 8.10 -10.07 42.62
CA LEU A 410 9.45 -10.69 42.52
C LEU A 410 10.58 -9.66 42.74
N GLU A 411 10.44 -8.45 42.18
CA GLU A 411 11.36 -7.34 42.44
C GLU A 411 11.46 -6.98 43.93
N ARG A 412 10.30 -6.86 44.59
CA ARG A 412 10.30 -6.60 46.05
C ARG A 412 10.92 -7.72 46.85
N VAL A 413 10.60 -8.97 46.51
CA VAL A 413 11.20 -10.15 47.15
C VAL A 413 12.74 -10.17 46.93
N MET A 414 13.20 -9.86 45.71
CA MET A 414 14.61 -9.71 45.38
C MET A 414 15.28 -8.67 46.26
N LEU A 415 14.69 -7.45 46.38
CA LEU A 415 15.27 -6.39 47.23
C LEU A 415 15.34 -6.78 48.70
N ILE A 416 14.30 -7.44 49.24
CA ILE A 416 14.30 -7.94 50.64
C ILE A 416 15.35 -9.02 50.77
N SER A 417 15.49 -9.94 49.82
CA SER A 417 16.51 -11.01 49.85
C SER A 417 17.94 -10.46 49.82
N ILE A 418 18.16 -9.39 49.00
CA ILE A 418 19.45 -8.68 48.95
C ILE A 418 19.80 -8.10 50.32
N ILE A 419 18.82 -7.44 50.99
CA ILE A 419 19.04 -6.86 52.32
C ILE A 419 19.30 -7.97 53.36
N ALA A 420 18.51 -9.05 53.37
CA ALA A 420 18.62 -10.11 54.33
C ALA A 420 19.97 -10.87 54.22
N LEU A 421 20.35 -11.27 52.99
CA LEU A 421 21.63 -11.97 52.77
C LEU A 421 22.83 -11.02 52.89
N GLY A 422 22.68 -9.78 52.46
CA GLY A 422 23.71 -8.76 52.58
C GLY A 422 23.95 -8.34 54.03
N ALA A 423 22.91 -8.29 54.88
CA ALA A 423 23.05 -8.04 56.30
C ALA A 423 23.86 -9.15 56.99
N GLN A 424 23.67 -10.42 56.59
CA GLN A 424 24.54 -11.52 57.10
C GLN A 424 26.01 -11.30 56.72
N ASP A 425 26.28 -10.90 55.47
CA ASP A 425 27.64 -10.60 55.02
C ASP A 425 28.23 -9.34 55.71
N VAL A 426 27.38 -8.40 56.18
CA VAL A 426 27.80 -7.26 57.01
C VAL A 426 28.13 -7.74 58.45
N PHE A 427 27.33 -8.63 59.04
CA PHE A 427 27.59 -9.19 60.34
C PHE A 427 28.92 -10.02 60.36
N ASP A 428 29.19 -10.68 59.23
CA ASP A 428 30.46 -11.42 59.05
C ASP A 428 31.67 -10.50 58.70
N ALA A 429 31.48 -9.18 58.72
CA ALA A 429 32.44 -8.14 58.31
C ALA A 429 33.01 -8.32 56.88
N ARG A 430 32.25 -9.00 55.96
CA ARG A 430 32.63 -9.18 54.55
C ARG A 430 32.21 -7.97 53.70
N LEU A 431 31.18 -7.27 54.13
CA LEU A 431 30.65 -6.07 53.44
C LEU A 431 30.44 -4.94 54.47
N SER A 432 30.53 -3.69 54.03
CA SER A 432 30.08 -2.54 54.82
C SER A 432 28.60 -2.26 54.62
N VAL A 433 27.98 -1.53 55.57
CA VAL A 433 26.59 -1.08 55.45
C VAL A 433 26.40 -0.19 54.22
N GLY A 434 27.35 0.72 53.94
CA GLY A 434 27.31 1.60 52.78
C GLY A 434 27.39 0.83 51.45
N VAL A 435 28.20 -0.23 51.38
CA VAL A 435 28.27 -1.15 50.24
C VAL A 435 26.92 -1.83 50.00
N LEU A 436 26.26 -2.33 51.07
CA LEU A 436 24.94 -2.96 50.95
C LEU A 436 23.88 -2.00 50.38
N VAL A 437 23.86 -0.76 50.88
CA VAL A 437 22.93 0.28 50.39
C VAL A 437 23.22 0.61 48.90
N ALA A 438 24.48 0.82 48.55
CA ALA A 438 24.89 1.06 47.19
C ALA A 438 24.51 -0.11 46.25
N PHE A 439 24.73 -1.35 46.68
CA PHE A 439 24.35 -2.54 45.95
C PHE A 439 22.83 -2.60 45.71
N GLN A 440 22.02 -2.32 46.73
CA GLN A 440 20.55 -2.28 46.60
C GLN A 440 20.10 -1.24 45.59
N MET A 441 20.70 -0.04 45.59
CA MET A 441 20.39 1.01 44.59
C MET A 441 20.76 0.56 43.18
N LEU A 442 21.89 -0.09 43.00
CA LEU A 442 22.33 -0.62 41.69
C LEU A 442 21.46 -1.78 41.25
N ALA A 443 21.08 -2.69 42.11
CA ALA A 443 20.18 -3.81 41.79
C ALA A 443 18.79 -3.31 41.29
N GLY A 444 18.25 -2.25 41.89
CA GLY A 444 17.03 -1.62 41.43
C GLY A 444 17.14 -1.02 40.02
N ARG A 445 18.33 -0.59 39.59
CA ARG A 445 18.59 -0.08 38.24
C ARG A 445 18.73 -1.20 37.18
N VAL A 446 19.04 -2.43 37.59
CA VAL A 446 19.16 -3.60 36.68
C VAL A 446 17.79 -4.16 36.32
N SER A 447 16.85 -4.19 37.26
CA SER A 447 15.50 -4.75 37.00
C SER A 447 14.69 -3.94 36.01
N GLY A 448 14.83 -2.60 35.97
CA GLY A 448 14.10 -1.71 35.08
C GLY A 448 14.24 -2.07 33.59
N PRO A 449 15.46 -2.08 33.02
CA PRO A 449 15.68 -2.46 31.62
C PRO A 449 15.18 -3.88 31.29
N LEU A 450 15.28 -4.83 32.20
CA LEU A 450 14.78 -6.20 31.98
C LEU A 450 13.27 -6.24 31.85
N VAL A 451 12.52 -5.47 32.65
CA VAL A 451 11.07 -5.34 32.56
C VAL A 451 10.68 -4.63 31.26
N GLN A 452 11.47 -3.64 30.82
CA GLN A 452 11.23 -2.94 29.55
C GLN A 452 11.41 -3.86 28.34
N VAL A 453 12.44 -4.73 28.30
CA VAL A 453 12.62 -5.72 27.24
C VAL A 453 11.38 -6.59 27.06
N VAL A 454 10.70 -6.86 28.15
CA VAL A 454 9.48 -7.65 28.18
C VAL A 454 8.28 -6.90 27.63
N SER A 455 8.09 -5.64 28.07
CA SER A 455 7.02 -4.80 27.52
C SER A 455 7.21 -4.57 26.00
N LEU A 456 8.47 -4.59 25.55
CA LEU A 456 8.82 -4.53 24.13
C LEU A 456 8.24 -5.68 23.32
N VAL A 457 8.16 -6.90 23.89
CA VAL A 457 7.54 -8.05 23.20
C VAL A 457 6.06 -7.82 22.95
N HIS A 458 5.37 -7.19 23.89
CA HIS A 458 3.97 -6.81 23.73
C HIS A 458 3.80 -5.77 22.60
N GLU A 459 4.56 -4.69 22.66
CA GLU A 459 4.51 -3.61 21.66
C GLU A 459 4.95 -4.11 20.28
N TYR A 460 5.90 -5.05 20.21
CA TYR A 460 6.26 -5.72 18.95
C TYR A 460 5.08 -6.45 18.31
N GLN A 461 4.25 -7.14 19.10
CA GLN A 461 3.09 -7.86 18.55
C GLN A 461 2.02 -6.90 18.02
N GLU A 462 1.75 -5.79 18.71
CA GLU A 462 0.89 -4.72 18.19
C GLU A 462 1.44 -4.15 16.89
N THR A 463 2.74 -3.86 16.88
CA THR A 463 3.42 -3.32 15.70
C THR A 463 3.44 -4.32 14.55
N ALA A 464 3.61 -5.61 14.80
CA ALA A 464 3.56 -6.64 13.78
C ALA A 464 2.18 -6.70 13.09
N LEU A 465 1.10 -6.51 13.85
CA LEU A 465 -0.24 -6.37 13.26
C LEU A 465 -0.38 -5.07 12.45
N SER A 466 0.11 -3.95 12.99
CA SER A 466 0.12 -2.66 12.28
C SER A 466 0.89 -2.76 10.96
N ILE A 467 2.01 -3.48 10.93
CA ILE A 467 2.80 -3.77 9.71
C ILE A 467 1.98 -4.62 8.73
N LYS A 468 1.25 -5.62 9.21
CA LYS A 468 0.39 -6.44 8.34
C LYS A 468 -0.71 -5.60 7.71
N MET A 469 -1.40 -4.77 8.51
CA MET A 469 -2.48 -3.87 8.02
C MET A 469 -1.96 -2.87 6.99
N LEU A 470 -0.89 -2.15 7.30
CA LEU A 470 -0.29 -1.20 6.36
C LEU A 470 0.34 -1.92 5.16
N GLY A 471 0.85 -3.14 5.36
CA GLY A 471 1.39 -4.00 4.31
C GLY A 471 0.37 -4.39 3.23
N GLU A 472 -0.91 -4.45 3.57
CA GLU A 472 -1.98 -4.67 2.58
C GLU A 472 -2.11 -3.51 1.57
N VAL A 473 -1.73 -2.30 1.99
CA VAL A 473 -1.65 -1.13 1.12
C VAL A 473 -0.29 -1.09 0.42
N MET A 474 0.80 -1.18 1.19
CA MET A 474 2.16 -0.97 0.70
C MET A 474 2.70 -2.08 -0.21
N ASN A 475 2.14 -3.29 -0.13
CA ASN A 475 2.49 -4.41 -1.00
C ASN A 475 1.53 -4.56 -2.20
N ALA A 476 0.52 -3.69 -2.30
CA ALA A 476 -0.34 -3.66 -3.48
C ALA A 476 0.46 -3.14 -4.68
N SER A 477 0.29 -3.77 -5.83
CA SER A 477 1.01 -3.39 -7.04
C SER A 477 0.55 -1.99 -7.48
N PRO A 478 1.47 -1.06 -7.77
CA PRO A 478 1.12 0.23 -8.34
C PRO A 478 0.50 0.07 -9.73
N GLU A 479 -0.25 1.05 -10.16
CA GLU A 479 -0.95 1.05 -11.45
C GLU A 479 -0.01 0.79 -12.63
N ARG A 480 1.23 1.30 -12.54
CA ARG A 480 2.35 0.91 -13.41
C ARG A 480 3.59 0.65 -12.57
N ALA A 481 4.16 -0.53 -12.73
CA ALA A 481 5.39 -0.92 -12.08
C ALA A 481 6.59 -0.48 -12.94
N GLY A 482 7.55 0.25 -12.32
CA GLY A 482 8.86 0.54 -12.88
C GLY A 482 9.07 1.97 -13.40
N PRO A 483 10.35 2.34 -13.65
CA PRO A 483 10.73 3.67 -14.12
C PRO A 483 10.52 3.89 -15.62
N ALA A 484 9.92 2.94 -16.34
CA ALA A 484 9.65 3.05 -17.76
C ALA A 484 8.67 4.19 -18.00
N ARG A 485 9.18 5.34 -18.40
CA ARG A 485 8.41 6.46 -18.94
C ARG A 485 7.78 5.96 -20.23
N GLY A 486 6.44 5.89 -20.29
CA GLY A 486 5.72 5.64 -21.52
C GLY A 486 6.02 6.75 -22.56
N LEU A 487 5.60 6.52 -23.78
CA LEU A 487 5.71 7.50 -24.86
C LEU A 487 4.91 8.76 -24.51
N LEU A 488 5.38 9.91 -24.95
CA LEU A 488 4.73 11.22 -24.81
C LEU A 488 4.35 11.76 -26.20
N PRO A 489 3.47 11.09 -26.97
CA PRO A 489 3.11 11.52 -28.31
C PRO A 489 2.25 12.79 -28.26
N ALA A 490 2.25 13.57 -29.35
CA ALA A 490 1.25 14.60 -29.56
C ALA A 490 -0.10 13.93 -29.82
N ILE A 491 -1.08 14.15 -28.93
CA ILE A 491 -2.40 13.52 -29.00
C ILE A 491 -3.33 14.38 -29.88
N ARG A 492 -3.86 13.77 -30.95
CA ARG A 492 -4.87 14.36 -31.86
C ARG A 492 -6.28 13.93 -31.51
N GLY A 493 -6.42 12.74 -30.91
CA GLY A 493 -7.67 12.25 -30.36
C GLY A 493 -8.37 11.13 -31.15
N GLY A 494 -7.72 10.51 -32.12
CA GLY A 494 -8.28 9.32 -32.79
C GLY A 494 -8.21 8.09 -31.89
N ILE A 495 -9.37 7.45 -31.61
CA ILE A 495 -9.45 6.30 -30.69
C ILE A 495 -9.96 5.08 -31.46
N ARG A 496 -9.27 3.94 -31.36
CA ARG A 496 -9.69 2.69 -31.98
C ARG A 496 -9.65 1.54 -30.99
N PHE A 497 -10.76 0.83 -30.89
CA PHE A 497 -10.89 -0.44 -30.18
C PHE A 497 -10.82 -1.58 -31.20
N GLU A 498 -10.01 -2.60 -30.93
CA GLU A 498 -9.80 -3.77 -31.79
C GLU A 498 -10.04 -5.03 -30.96
N GLY A 499 -11.23 -5.65 -31.04
CA GLY A 499 -11.61 -6.87 -30.35
C GLY A 499 -11.50 -6.83 -28.84
N VAL A 500 -11.84 -5.69 -28.22
CA VAL A 500 -11.60 -5.46 -26.78
C VAL A 500 -12.60 -6.20 -25.92
N THR A 501 -12.08 -7.07 -25.03
CA THR A 501 -12.85 -7.75 -23.99
C THR A 501 -12.34 -7.32 -22.63
N PHE A 502 -13.26 -6.90 -21.76
CA PHE A 502 -12.95 -6.51 -20.38
C PHE A 502 -13.95 -7.08 -19.38
N ARG A 503 -13.41 -7.60 -18.27
CA ARG A 503 -14.17 -8.12 -17.14
C ARG A 503 -13.64 -7.54 -15.85
N TYR A 504 -14.53 -7.03 -15.01
CA TYR A 504 -14.18 -6.64 -13.64
C TYR A 504 -13.79 -7.88 -12.83
N LEU A 505 -12.80 -7.75 -11.95
CA LEU A 505 -12.34 -8.87 -11.13
C LEU A 505 -13.49 -9.36 -10.21
N GLY A 506 -13.79 -10.66 -10.28
CA GLY A 506 -14.91 -11.27 -9.53
C GLY A 506 -16.27 -11.23 -10.25
N ALA A 507 -16.39 -10.56 -11.40
CA ALA A 507 -17.61 -10.60 -12.18
C ALA A 507 -17.71 -11.90 -12.98
N ALA A 508 -18.91 -12.49 -13.05
CA ALA A 508 -19.17 -13.73 -13.79
C ALA A 508 -19.15 -13.51 -15.31
N ARG A 509 -19.59 -12.32 -15.78
CA ARG A 509 -19.68 -11.97 -17.21
C ARG A 509 -18.76 -10.80 -17.55
N PRO A 510 -18.22 -10.73 -18.78
CA PRO A 510 -17.49 -9.55 -19.23
C PRO A 510 -18.40 -8.33 -19.25
N ALA A 511 -17.87 -7.17 -18.87
CA ALA A 511 -18.57 -5.89 -18.96
C ALA A 511 -18.53 -5.32 -20.40
N LEU A 512 -17.48 -5.68 -21.16
CA LEU A 512 -17.36 -5.47 -22.59
C LEU A 512 -16.84 -6.75 -23.25
N ALA A 513 -17.43 -7.16 -24.36
CA ALA A 513 -17.11 -8.40 -25.06
C ALA A 513 -16.95 -8.13 -26.56
N ASP A 514 -15.73 -8.31 -27.07
CA ASP A 514 -15.37 -8.17 -28.49
C ASP A 514 -15.79 -6.80 -29.07
N ILE A 515 -15.40 -5.72 -28.41
CA ILE A 515 -15.69 -4.35 -28.83
C ILE A 515 -14.68 -3.95 -29.92
N SER A 516 -15.22 -3.64 -31.12
CA SER A 516 -14.49 -3.04 -32.21
C SER A 516 -15.17 -1.74 -32.61
N LEU A 517 -14.48 -0.60 -32.38
CA LEU A 517 -15.02 0.75 -32.55
C LEU A 517 -13.92 1.69 -33.03
N ASN A 518 -14.22 2.52 -34.01
CA ASN A 518 -13.31 3.55 -34.48
C ASN A 518 -13.96 4.93 -34.27
N ILE A 519 -13.30 5.80 -33.51
CA ILE A 519 -13.69 7.18 -33.24
C ILE A 519 -12.65 8.08 -33.90
N PRO A 520 -12.98 8.75 -35.00
CA PRO A 520 -12.05 9.66 -35.68
C PRO A 520 -11.66 10.85 -34.79
N ALA A 521 -10.44 11.37 -35.01
CA ALA A 521 -10.03 12.60 -34.34
C ALA A 521 -10.94 13.78 -34.73
N GLY A 522 -11.37 14.54 -33.73
CA GLY A 522 -12.23 15.70 -33.92
C GLY A 522 -13.71 15.39 -34.11
N SER A 523 -14.14 14.13 -33.96
CA SER A 523 -15.56 13.74 -34.08
C SER A 523 -16.29 13.69 -32.75
N VAL A 524 -17.61 13.78 -32.78
CA VAL A 524 -18.51 13.61 -31.65
C VAL A 524 -19.11 12.20 -31.68
N GLN A 525 -18.72 11.36 -30.76
CA GLN A 525 -19.20 9.98 -30.61
C GLN A 525 -20.23 9.88 -29.50
N GLY A 526 -21.46 9.54 -29.83
CA GLY A 526 -22.49 9.17 -28.87
C GLY A 526 -22.35 7.71 -28.42
N VAL A 527 -22.59 7.42 -27.13
CA VAL A 527 -22.66 6.07 -26.58
C VAL A 527 -23.95 5.93 -25.79
N VAL A 528 -24.81 5.00 -26.20
CA VAL A 528 -26.13 4.78 -25.63
C VAL A 528 -26.34 3.29 -25.31
N GLY A 529 -27.26 3.01 -24.40
CA GLY A 529 -27.63 1.66 -24.01
C GLY A 529 -28.29 1.62 -22.63
N ARG A 530 -28.89 0.50 -22.29
CA ARG A 530 -29.51 0.30 -20.98
C ARG A 530 -28.49 0.39 -19.85
N SER A 531 -28.96 0.56 -18.60
CA SER A 531 -28.08 0.51 -17.42
C SER A 531 -27.37 -0.85 -17.39
N GLY A 532 -26.06 -0.85 -17.07
CA GLY A 532 -25.23 -2.05 -17.06
C GLY A 532 -24.77 -2.55 -18.44
N SER A 533 -25.02 -1.83 -19.54
CA SER A 533 -24.58 -2.23 -20.89
C SER A 533 -23.08 -2.07 -21.17
N GLY A 534 -22.31 -1.42 -20.27
CA GLY A 534 -20.86 -1.23 -20.43
C GLY A 534 -20.41 0.18 -20.83
N LYS A 535 -21.30 1.17 -20.91
CA LYS A 535 -20.98 2.55 -21.34
C LYS A 535 -19.85 3.20 -20.51
N THR A 536 -20.04 3.28 -19.22
CA THR A 536 -19.01 3.84 -18.28
C THR A 536 -17.72 3.03 -18.29
N THR A 537 -17.81 1.70 -18.52
CA THR A 537 -16.63 0.85 -18.66
C THR A 537 -15.81 1.22 -19.90
N LEU A 538 -16.47 1.52 -21.03
CA LEU A 538 -15.80 1.99 -22.25
C LEU A 538 -15.04 3.31 -21.98
N ALA A 539 -15.69 4.29 -21.33
CA ALA A 539 -15.03 5.54 -20.95
C ALA A 539 -13.84 5.33 -19.99
N ARG A 540 -13.95 4.43 -19.02
CA ARG A 540 -12.88 4.11 -18.07
C ARG A 540 -11.68 3.43 -18.74
N LEU A 541 -11.91 2.63 -19.77
CA LEU A 541 -10.83 2.02 -20.56
C LEU A 541 -10.09 3.07 -21.41
N ILE A 542 -10.77 4.04 -22.00
CA ILE A 542 -10.14 5.17 -22.73
C ILE A 542 -9.22 5.96 -21.79
N GLN A 543 -9.62 6.14 -20.53
CA GLN A 543 -8.84 6.83 -19.51
C GLN A 543 -7.64 5.99 -18.99
N GLY A 544 -7.52 4.73 -19.42
CA GLY A 544 -6.51 3.81 -18.91
C GLY A 544 -6.65 3.52 -17.42
N LEU A 545 -7.87 3.64 -16.83
CA LEU A 545 -8.13 3.33 -15.41
C LEU A 545 -8.16 1.82 -15.16
N TYR A 546 -8.37 1.04 -16.20
CA TYR A 546 -8.34 -0.42 -16.19
C TYR A 546 -7.57 -0.96 -17.39
N THR A 547 -7.03 -2.15 -17.23
CA THR A 547 -6.35 -2.87 -18.32
C THR A 547 -7.27 -3.96 -18.86
N MET A 548 -7.50 -3.96 -20.19
CA MET A 548 -8.27 -4.99 -20.87
C MET A 548 -7.55 -6.35 -20.80
N GLN A 549 -8.34 -7.43 -20.80
CA GLN A 549 -7.81 -8.78 -20.83
C GLN A 549 -7.48 -9.24 -22.26
N GLU A 550 -8.33 -8.84 -23.25
CA GLU A 550 -8.15 -9.21 -24.65
C GLU A 550 -8.33 -7.95 -25.53
N GLY A 551 -7.71 -7.96 -26.70
CA GLY A 551 -7.78 -6.87 -27.67
C GLY A 551 -6.78 -5.75 -27.40
N ILE A 552 -6.91 -4.66 -28.17
CA ILE A 552 -6.02 -3.50 -28.14
C ILE A 552 -6.88 -2.22 -28.24
N ILE A 553 -6.52 -1.21 -27.46
CA ILE A 553 -7.04 0.17 -27.64
C ILE A 553 -5.88 1.00 -28.16
N ARG A 554 -6.08 1.64 -29.31
CA ARG A 554 -5.10 2.55 -29.92
C ARG A 554 -5.56 3.98 -29.81
N LEU A 555 -4.63 4.85 -29.46
CA LEU A 555 -4.79 6.29 -29.48
C LEU A 555 -3.84 6.86 -30.54
N ASP A 556 -4.41 7.46 -31.58
CA ASP A 556 -3.67 7.97 -32.75
C ASP A 556 -2.71 6.92 -33.36
N GLY A 557 -3.14 5.63 -33.37
CA GLY A 557 -2.39 4.49 -33.89
C GLY A 557 -1.45 3.81 -32.91
N LEU A 558 -1.16 4.41 -31.76
CA LEU A 558 -0.30 3.84 -30.71
C LEU A 558 -1.14 3.05 -29.71
N ASP A 559 -0.60 1.92 -29.21
CA ASP A 559 -1.24 1.18 -28.12
C ASP A 559 -1.30 2.05 -26.86
N LEU A 560 -2.47 2.14 -26.23
CA LEU A 560 -2.71 2.92 -25.03
C LEU A 560 -1.76 2.53 -23.87
N ARG A 561 -1.30 1.27 -23.86
CA ARG A 561 -0.38 0.74 -22.84
C ARG A 561 1.05 1.28 -22.98
N GLU A 562 1.43 1.78 -24.17
CA GLU A 562 2.75 2.33 -24.45
C GLU A 562 2.84 3.82 -24.08
N ILE A 563 1.69 4.52 -23.97
CA ILE A 563 1.61 5.94 -23.64
C ILE A 563 1.78 6.13 -22.12
N ASP A 564 2.55 7.15 -21.71
CA ASP A 564 2.62 7.52 -20.28
C ASP A 564 1.24 7.88 -19.76
N ILE A 565 0.83 7.28 -18.61
CA ILE A 565 -0.53 7.42 -18.09
C ILE A 565 -0.86 8.83 -17.63
N HIS A 566 0.14 9.56 -17.11
CA HIS A 566 -0.06 10.95 -16.70
C HIS A 566 -0.18 11.84 -17.92
N HIS A 567 0.59 11.55 -18.98
CA HIS A 567 0.50 12.25 -20.25
C HIS A 567 -0.86 11.99 -20.90
N LEU A 568 -1.31 10.74 -20.95
CA LEU A 568 -2.64 10.38 -21.43
C LEU A 568 -3.72 11.20 -20.69
N ARG A 569 -3.78 11.09 -19.36
CA ARG A 569 -4.83 11.71 -18.55
C ARG A 569 -4.79 13.24 -18.56
N ARG A 570 -3.64 13.87 -18.75
CA ARG A 570 -3.53 15.33 -18.92
C ARG A 570 -4.15 15.82 -20.24
N ASN A 571 -4.21 14.96 -21.25
CA ASN A 571 -4.82 15.26 -22.54
C ASN A 571 -6.28 14.81 -22.63
N LEU A 572 -6.85 14.31 -21.53
CA LEU A 572 -8.27 13.96 -21.41
C LEU A 572 -8.98 14.96 -20.51
N GLY A 573 -10.05 15.58 -20.99
CA GLY A 573 -11.04 16.23 -20.15
C GLY A 573 -12.12 15.22 -19.80
N VAL A 574 -12.40 15.02 -18.52
CA VAL A 574 -13.37 14.01 -18.08
C VAL A 574 -14.38 14.65 -17.13
N VAL A 575 -15.66 14.49 -17.45
CA VAL A 575 -16.77 14.81 -16.56
C VAL A 575 -17.43 13.48 -16.18
N LEU A 576 -17.38 13.14 -14.91
CA LEU A 576 -17.93 11.90 -14.37
C LEU A 576 -19.42 12.05 -14.07
N GLN A 577 -20.13 10.94 -13.91
CA GLN A 577 -21.51 10.91 -13.47
C GLN A 577 -21.67 11.52 -12.06
N GLU A 578 -20.77 11.15 -11.13
CA GLU A 578 -20.64 11.74 -9.81
C GLU A 578 -19.35 12.55 -9.73
N ASN A 579 -19.48 13.87 -9.62
CA ASN A 579 -18.35 14.79 -9.59
C ASN A 579 -18.04 15.20 -8.16
N PHE A 580 -16.79 14.95 -7.74
CA PHE A 580 -16.28 15.37 -6.44
C PHE A 580 -15.64 16.76 -6.53
N LEU A 581 -16.03 17.65 -5.62
CA LEU A 581 -15.40 18.97 -5.45
C LEU A 581 -14.59 18.96 -4.16
N PHE A 582 -13.34 19.43 -4.29
CA PHE A 582 -12.43 19.52 -3.14
C PHE A 582 -12.77 20.75 -2.29
N ARG A 583 -12.44 20.70 -1.01
CA ARG A 583 -12.50 21.86 -0.15
C ARG A 583 -11.54 22.95 -0.67
N GLY A 584 -12.03 24.17 -0.86
CA GLY A 584 -11.31 25.29 -1.46
C GLY A 584 -12.29 26.27 -2.09
N SER A 585 -11.83 27.26 -2.85
CA SER A 585 -12.72 28.18 -3.57
C SER A 585 -13.31 27.54 -4.86
N VAL A 586 -14.31 28.17 -5.43
CA VAL A 586 -14.83 27.83 -6.77
C VAL A 586 -13.69 27.89 -7.79
N LYS A 587 -12.89 28.95 -7.78
CA LYS A 587 -11.72 29.13 -8.63
C LYS A 587 -10.74 27.96 -8.48
N ASP A 588 -10.37 27.58 -7.24
CA ASP A 588 -9.44 26.49 -6.97
C ASP A 588 -9.96 25.16 -7.53
N ASN A 589 -11.26 24.94 -7.43
CA ASN A 589 -11.89 23.73 -7.95
C ASN A 589 -11.92 23.66 -9.47
N ILE A 590 -12.09 24.78 -10.17
CA ILE A 590 -11.97 24.84 -11.62
C ILE A 590 -10.50 24.67 -12.03
N ALA A 591 -9.57 25.36 -11.34
CA ALA A 591 -8.14 25.39 -11.66
C ALA A 591 -7.35 24.14 -11.17
N VAL A 592 -8.00 23.15 -10.55
CA VAL A 592 -7.31 21.98 -9.95
C VAL A 592 -6.45 21.20 -10.95
N THR A 593 -6.81 21.19 -12.23
CA THR A 593 -6.06 20.52 -13.32
C THR A 593 -4.95 21.39 -13.90
N LYS A 594 -4.98 22.72 -13.68
CA LYS A 594 -4.01 23.71 -14.17
C LYS A 594 -3.85 24.80 -13.12
N SER A 595 -2.94 24.56 -12.16
CA SER A 595 -2.71 25.45 -11.01
C SER A 595 -2.15 26.84 -11.36
N ASP A 596 -1.56 26.99 -12.55
CA ASP A 596 -1.04 28.22 -13.14
C ASP A 596 -2.04 28.95 -14.07
N ALA A 597 -3.31 28.50 -14.08
CA ALA A 597 -4.34 29.14 -14.90
C ALA A 597 -4.58 30.60 -14.47
N THR A 598 -4.64 31.48 -15.47
CA THR A 598 -5.03 32.87 -15.24
C THR A 598 -6.51 32.98 -14.87
N PHE A 599 -6.88 34.07 -14.19
CA PHE A 599 -8.29 34.26 -13.82
C PHE A 599 -9.20 34.33 -15.08
N ASP A 600 -8.73 34.95 -16.15
CA ASP A 600 -9.47 35.04 -17.42
C ASP A 600 -9.70 33.65 -18.05
N GLU A 601 -8.73 32.74 -17.95
CA GLU A 601 -8.89 31.35 -18.42
C GLU A 601 -9.97 30.61 -17.60
N VAL A 602 -9.99 30.83 -16.27
CA VAL A 602 -10.99 30.23 -15.37
C VAL A 602 -12.39 30.76 -15.69
N VAL A 603 -12.52 32.07 -15.90
CA VAL A 603 -13.80 32.71 -16.30
C VAL A 603 -14.27 32.21 -17.68
N ALA A 604 -13.35 32.10 -18.64
CA ALA A 604 -13.69 31.59 -19.98
C ALA A 604 -14.16 30.12 -19.91
N ALA A 605 -13.52 29.28 -19.11
CA ALA A 605 -13.95 27.90 -18.91
C ALA A 605 -15.32 27.83 -18.22
N ALA A 606 -15.56 28.67 -17.20
CA ALA A 606 -16.82 28.76 -16.50
C ALA A 606 -17.96 29.22 -17.43
N ARG A 607 -17.70 30.17 -18.32
CA ARG A 607 -18.66 30.66 -19.34
C ARG A 607 -19.06 29.56 -20.31
N LEU A 608 -18.08 28.82 -20.85
CA LEU A 608 -18.35 27.70 -21.76
C LEU A 608 -19.18 26.58 -21.08
N ALA A 609 -18.98 26.38 -19.79
CA ALA A 609 -19.73 25.43 -19.00
C ALA A 609 -21.09 25.94 -18.51
N GLY A 610 -21.48 27.17 -18.85
CA GLY A 610 -22.71 27.80 -18.34
C GLY A 610 -22.67 28.02 -16.81
N ALA A 611 -21.49 28.15 -16.23
CA ALA A 611 -21.34 28.28 -14.79
C ALA A 611 -21.18 29.73 -14.31
N GLU A 612 -20.81 30.66 -15.20
CA GLU A 612 -20.49 32.06 -14.86
C GLU A 612 -21.67 32.77 -14.18
N GLU A 613 -22.88 32.57 -14.66
CA GLU A 613 -24.06 33.22 -14.14
C GLU A 613 -24.34 32.87 -12.67
N PHE A 614 -24.41 31.59 -12.35
CA PHE A 614 -24.65 31.19 -10.95
C PHE A 614 -23.46 31.52 -10.04
N ILE A 615 -22.21 31.47 -10.54
CA ILE A 615 -21.03 31.87 -9.77
C ILE A 615 -21.14 33.35 -9.38
N ALA A 616 -21.58 34.22 -10.28
CA ALA A 616 -21.78 35.64 -10.01
C ALA A 616 -22.84 35.89 -8.90
N GLN A 617 -23.78 34.98 -8.73
CA GLN A 617 -24.82 35.06 -7.69
C GLN A 617 -24.34 34.53 -6.32
N LEU A 618 -23.17 33.83 -6.26
CA LEU A 618 -22.62 33.38 -5.00
C LEU A 618 -22.05 34.56 -4.17
N PRO A 619 -22.07 34.48 -2.84
CA PRO A 619 -21.69 35.59 -1.96
C PRO A 619 -20.32 36.23 -2.24
N GLN A 620 -19.35 35.42 -2.70
CA GLN A 620 -17.97 35.83 -3.01
C GLN A 620 -17.58 35.48 -4.47
N GLY A 621 -18.55 35.21 -5.35
CA GLY A 621 -18.29 34.83 -6.73
C GLY A 621 -17.32 33.63 -6.84
N PHE A 622 -16.26 33.79 -7.62
CA PHE A 622 -15.21 32.75 -7.81
C PHE A 622 -14.41 32.42 -6.56
N ASP A 623 -14.36 33.31 -5.56
CA ASP A 623 -13.66 33.08 -4.29
C ASP A 623 -14.56 32.44 -3.23
N THR A 624 -15.82 32.15 -3.55
CA THR A 624 -16.75 31.47 -2.63
C THR A 624 -16.18 30.14 -2.17
N PRO A 625 -16.06 29.89 -0.85
CA PRO A 625 -15.53 28.65 -0.31
C PRO A 625 -16.53 27.49 -0.53
N LEU A 626 -16.03 26.38 -1.00
CA LEU A 626 -16.78 25.13 -1.15
C LEU A 626 -16.43 24.19 0.01
N GLU A 627 -17.46 23.55 0.54
CA GLU A 627 -17.31 22.44 1.48
C GLU A 627 -16.91 21.16 0.76
N GLU A 628 -16.46 20.16 1.54
CA GLU A 628 -16.10 18.84 1.00
C GLU A 628 -17.25 18.22 0.20
N GLY A 629 -16.97 17.76 -1.02
CA GLY A 629 -17.99 17.27 -1.94
C GLY A 629 -18.91 18.34 -2.54
N GLY A 630 -18.71 19.64 -2.22
CA GLY A 630 -19.53 20.74 -2.71
C GLY A 630 -20.99 20.66 -2.24
N VAL A 631 -21.22 20.19 -0.99
CA VAL A 631 -22.57 20.00 -0.43
C VAL A 631 -23.38 21.30 -0.31
N ASN A 632 -22.69 22.43 -0.32
CA ASN A 632 -23.31 23.77 -0.35
C ASN A 632 -23.73 24.23 -1.77
N LEU A 633 -23.62 23.36 -2.78
CA LEU A 633 -24.07 23.62 -4.14
C LEU A 633 -25.15 22.63 -4.56
N SER A 634 -26.01 23.03 -5.51
CA SER A 634 -26.97 22.12 -6.15
C SER A 634 -26.23 21.08 -7.03
N GLY A 635 -26.89 19.96 -7.36
CA GLY A 635 -26.33 18.94 -8.26
C GLY A 635 -25.90 19.51 -9.59
N GLY A 636 -26.74 20.35 -10.19
CA GLY A 636 -26.47 21.03 -11.47
C GLY A 636 -25.31 22.03 -11.39
N GLN A 637 -25.19 22.77 -10.30
CA GLN A 637 -24.06 23.68 -10.08
C GLN A 637 -22.74 22.91 -9.97
N ARG A 638 -22.70 21.81 -9.20
CA ARG A 638 -21.53 20.92 -9.12
C ARG A 638 -21.12 20.39 -10.48
N GLN A 639 -22.09 19.97 -11.27
CA GLN A 639 -21.85 19.41 -12.60
C GLN A 639 -21.29 20.45 -13.57
N ARG A 640 -21.82 21.68 -13.58
CA ARG A 640 -21.28 22.79 -14.38
C ARG A 640 -19.85 23.16 -13.98
N LEU A 641 -19.52 23.14 -12.69
CA LEU A 641 -18.13 23.33 -12.24
C LEU A 641 -17.20 22.20 -12.72
N ALA A 642 -17.67 20.95 -12.73
CA ALA A 642 -16.90 19.83 -13.25
C ALA A 642 -16.66 19.93 -14.77
N ILE A 643 -17.64 20.44 -15.52
CA ILE A 643 -17.47 20.72 -16.95
C ILE A 643 -16.45 21.86 -17.15
N ALA A 644 -16.52 22.95 -16.37
CA ALA A 644 -15.55 24.04 -16.43
C ALA A 644 -14.12 23.54 -16.15
N ARG A 645 -13.95 22.67 -15.12
CA ARG A 645 -12.69 22.01 -14.77
C ARG A 645 -12.13 21.19 -15.96
N ALA A 646 -12.98 20.41 -16.62
CA ALA A 646 -12.57 19.58 -17.73
C ALA A 646 -12.18 20.42 -18.98
N LEU A 647 -12.79 21.56 -19.17
CA LEU A 647 -12.56 22.45 -20.33
C LEU A 647 -11.34 23.36 -20.17
N LEU A 648 -10.92 23.65 -18.94
CA LEU A 648 -9.84 24.62 -18.64
C LEU A 648 -8.52 24.29 -19.34
N THR A 649 -8.16 23.02 -19.42
CA THR A 649 -6.91 22.56 -20.05
C THR A 649 -7.00 22.48 -21.58
N ARG A 650 -8.17 22.76 -22.16
CA ARG A 650 -8.44 22.60 -23.60
C ARG A 650 -8.00 21.26 -24.16
N PRO A 651 -8.45 20.13 -23.57
CA PRO A 651 -7.96 18.82 -23.93
C PRO A 651 -8.38 18.43 -25.36
N PRO A 652 -7.55 17.68 -26.12
CA PRO A 652 -7.91 17.16 -27.44
C PRO A 652 -9.01 16.10 -27.40
N ILE A 653 -9.22 15.45 -26.25
CA ILE A 653 -10.28 14.45 -26.05
C ILE A 653 -11.11 14.86 -24.84
N LEU A 654 -12.44 14.86 -24.98
CA LEU A 654 -13.38 15.15 -23.91
C LEU A 654 -14.35 13.97 -23.73
N ILE A 655 -14.47 13.49 -22.51
CA ILE A 655 -15.39 12.41 -22.14
C ILE A 655 -16.46 12.99 -21.21
N LEU A 656 -17.72 12.90 -21.62
CA LEU A 656 -18.87 13.35 -20.87
C LEU A 656 -19.72 12.14 -20.46
N ASP A 657 -19.52 11.63 -19.23
CA ASP A 657 -20.27 10.48 -18.70
C ASP A 657 -21.48 10.99 -17.92
N GLU A 658 -22.66 10.95 -18.55
CA GLU A 658 -23.94 11.45 -18.00
C GLU A 658 -23.86 12.90 -17.49
N ALA A 659 -23.07 13.72 -18.16
CA ALA A 659 -22.72 15.08 -17.73
C ALA A 659 -23.92 16.06 -17.66
N THR A 660 -25.11 15.67 -18.07
CA THR A 660 -26.32 16.51 -18.03
C THR A 660 -27.43 15.91 -17.15
N SER A 661 -27.21 14.75 -16.51
CA SER A 661 -28.26 14.03 -15.79
C SER A 661 -28.84 14.78 -14.59
N ALA A 662 -28.03 15.59 -13.92
CA ALA A 662 -28.42 16.38 -12.75
C ALA A 662 -28.78 17.85 -13.07
N LEU A 663 -28.83 18.20 -14.35
CA LEU A 663 -29.15 19.57 -14.78
C LEU A 663 -30.65 19.79 -14.92
N ASP A 664 -31.09 20.99 -14.58
CA ASP A 664 -32.39 21.53 -14.95
C ASP A 664 -32.46 21.79 -16.49
N PRO A 665 -33.66 21.82 -17.07
CA PRO A 665 -33.81 21.97 -18.51
C PRO A 665 -33.13 23.21 -19.13
N GLU A 666 -33.09 24.33 -18.39
CA GLU A 666 -32.47 25.57 -18.82
C GLU A 666 -30.95 25.44 -18.88
N SER A 667 -30.31 24.91 -17.80
CA SER A 667 -28.87 24.62 -17.75
C SER A 667 -28.46 23.59 -18.80
N GLU A 668 -29.30 22.58 -19.07
CA GLU A 668 -29.03 21.58 -20.10
C GLU A 668 -29.07 22.22 -21.50
N ALA A 669 -30.04 23.14 -21.77
CA ALA A 669 -30.10 23.87 -23.01
C ALA A 669 -28.85 24.73 -23.28
N ILE A 670 -28.32 25.37 -22.25
CA ILE A 670 -27.08 26.17 -22.33
C ILE A 670 -25.90 25.27 -22.73
N ILE A 671 -25.75 24.14 -22.06
CA ILE A 671 -24.64 23.22 -22.37
C ILE A 671 -24.78 22.63 -23.77
N ARG A 672 -25.99 22.26 -24.16
CA ARG A 672 -26.29 21.76 -25.52
C ARG A 672 -25.99 22.81 -26.60
N SER A 673 -26.34 24.06 -26.39
CA SER A 673 -26.02 25.15 -27.33
C SER A 673 -24.50 25.40 -27.43
N ASN A 674 -23.77 25.22 -26.31
CA ASN A 674 -22.34 25.36 -26.27
C ASN A 674 -21.60 24.10 -26.79
N LEU A 675 -22.28 22.94 -26.91
CA LEU A 675 -21.65 21.67 -27.26
C LEU A 675 -20.91 21.74 -28.60
N ARG A 676 -21.44 22.45 -29.60
CA ARG A 676 -20.75 22.67 -30.89
C ARG A 676 -19.44 23.44 -30.70
N SER A 677 -19.43 24.48 -29.86
CA SER A 677 -18.20 25.23 -29.52
C SER A 677 -17.23 24.41 -28.70
N ILE A 678 -17.76 23.59 -27.79
CA ILE A 678 -16.97 22.67 -26.94
C ILE A 678 -16.33 21.58 -27.81
N ALA A 679 -17.04 21.05 -28.82
CA ALA A 679 -16.55 19.98 -29.68
C ALA A 679 -15.60 20.47 -30.77
N GLN A 680 -15.53 21.76 -31.04
CA GLN A 680 -14.70 22.30 -32.13
C GLN A 680 -13.22 21.97 -31.94
N GLY A 681 -12.64 21.19 -32.85
CA GLY A 681 -11.24 20.77 -32.85
C GLY A 681 -10.90 19.72 -31.80
N ARG A 682 -11.89 18.99 -31.26
CA ARG A 682 -11.71 17.97 -30.23
C ARG A 682 -12.51 16.72 -30.54
N THR A 683 -12.02 15.59 -30.09
CA THR A 683 -12.82 14.37 -30.08
C THR A 683 -13.68 14.35 -28.80
N VAL A 684 -14.98 14.20 -28.95
CA VAL A 684 -15.90 14.19 -27.79
C VAL A 684 -16.62 12.84 -27.73
N VAL A 685 -16.56 12.20 -26.59
CA VAL A 685 -17.30 10.97 -26.30
C VAL A 685 -18.39 11.30 -25.29
N ILE A 686 -19.67 11.20 -25.74
CA ILE A 686 -20.84 11.53 -24.94
C ILE A 686 -21.56 10.25 -24.54
N ILE A 687 -21.55 9.92 -23.28
CA ILE A 687 -22.38 8.86 -22.72
C ILE A 687 -23.62 9.53 -22.14
N SER A 688 -24.78 9.21 -22.68
CA SER A 688 -26.02 9.80 -22.23
C SER A 688 -27.15 8.78 -22.19
N HIS A 689 -27.97 8.91 -21.16
CA HIS A 689 -29.30 8.29 -21.12
C HIS A 689 -30.37 9.12 -21.86
N ARG A 690 -30.12 10.42 -22.09
CA ARG A 690 -31.01 11.31 -22.84
C ARG A 690 -30.56 11.37 -24.30
N LEU A 691 -31.34 10.75 -25.18
CA LEU A 691 -31.02 10.64 -26.59
C LEU A 691 -31.05 11.99 -27.31
N SER A 692 -31.83 12.97 -26.80
CA SER A 692 -31.88 14.35 -27.32
C SER A 692 -30.51 15.03 -27.36
N ASN A 693 -29.58 14.63 -26.53
CA ASN A 693 -28.20 15.17 -26.47
C ASN A 693 -27.26 14.53 -27.50
N LEU A 694 -27.71 13.47 -28.18
CA LEU A 694 -26.93 12.73 -29.18
C LEU A 694 -27.40 12.93 -30.62
N VAL A 695 -28.48 13.67 -30.82
CA VAL A 695 -29.06 13.87 -32.16
C VAL A 695 -28.05 14.48 -33.14
N GLU A 696 -27.16 15.36 -32.64
CA GLU A 696 -26.16 16.05 -33.46
C GLU A 696 -24.77 15.32 -33.42
N ALA A 697 -24.68 14.11 -32.87
CA ALA A 697 -23.45 13.36 -32.87
C ALA A 697 -23.12 12.81 -34.27
N ASP A 698 -21.83 12.83 -34.64
CA ASP A 698 -21.35 12.30 -35.92
C ASP A 698 -21.57 10.79 -36.05
N SER A 699 -21.52 10.08 -34.92
CA SER A 699 -21.80 8.64 -34.82
C SER A 699 -22.35 8.31 -33.44
N ILE A 700 -23.30 7.40 -33.38
CA ILE A 700 -23.85 6.87 -32.13
C ILE A 700 -23.65 5.35 -32.11
N VAL A 701 -23.14 4.84 -31.01
CA VAL A 701 -22.98 3.40 -30.75
C VAL A 701 -24.02 2.96 -29.73
N VAL A 702 -24.76 1.92 -30.05
CA VAL A 702 -25.72 1.28 -29.14
C VAL A 702 -25.09 0.05 -28.50
N LEU A 703 -24.94 0.11 -27.19
CA LEU A 703 -24.38 -0.99 -26.39
C LEU A 703 -25.50 -1.79 -25.70
N GLU A 704 -25.47 -3.10 -25.85
CA GLU A 704 -26.32 -4.03 -25.12
C GLU A 704 -25.52 -5.21 -24.60
N GLN A 705 -25.62 -5.51 -23.31
CA GLN A 705 -24.90 -6.61 -22.63
C GLN A 705 -23.40 -6.68 -22.96
N GLY A 706 -22.73 -5.51 -23.03
CA GLY A 706 -21.30 -5.42 -23.30
C GLY A 706 -20.90 -5.57 -24.75
N ARG A 707 -21.83 -5.56 -25.71
CA ARG A 707 -21.56 -5.65 -27.16
C ARG A 707 -22.12 -4.46 -27.91
N ILE A 708 -21.51 -4.10 -29.01
CA ILE A 708 -22.06 -3.14 -29.96
C ILE A 708 -23.11 -3.85 -30.81
N VAL A 709 -24.36 -3.34 -30.77
CA VAL A 709 -25.47 -3.93 -31.52
C VAL A 709 -25.73 -3.13 -32.79
N CYS A 710 -25.67 -1.81 -32.69
CA CYS A 710 -25.90 -0.90 -33.82
C CYS A 710 -24.89 0.27 -33.73
N GLN A 711 -24.53 0.81 -34.89
CA GLN A 711 -23.74 2.03 -35.02
C GLN A 711 -24.22 2.83 -36.24
N GLY A 712 -24.36 4.16 -36.15
CA GLY A 712 -24.76 5.03 -37.22
C GLY A 712 -25.13 6.42 -36.73
N ILE A 713 -25.63 7.29 -37.60
CA ILE A 713 -26.21 8.59 -37.23
C ILE A 713 -27.62 8.40 -36.65
N HIS A 714 -28.12 9.43 -35.98
CA HIS A 714 -29.45 9.40 -35.34
C HIS A 714 -30.58 8.90 -36.27
N GLN A 715 -30.65 9.38 -37.50
CA GLN A 715 -31.70 9.00 -38.45
C GLN A 715 -31.58 7.53 -38.87
N GLU A 716 -30.38 7.07 -39.21
CA GLU A 716 -30.14 5.67 -39.59
C GLU A 716 -30.52 4.69 -38.46
N LEU A 717 -30.22 5.08 -37.21
CA LEU A 717 -30.53 4.24 -36.03
C LEU A 717 -32.03 4.23 -35.70
N LEU A 718 -32.78 5.31 -36.01
CA LEU A 718 -34.24 5.30 -35.87
C LEU A 718 -34.91 4.33 -36.86
N GLU A 719 -34.36 4.20 -38.07
CA GLU A 719 -34.86 3.30 -39.10
C GLU A 719 -34.37 1.85 -38.92
N GLY A 720 -33.09 1.68 -38.63
CA GLY A 720 -32.37 0.38 -38.67
C GLY A 720 -32.14 -0.32 -37.34
N CYS A 721 -32.39 0.33 -36.19
CA CYS A 721 -32.08 -0.24 -34.89
C CYS A 721 -33.29 -0.24 -33.95
N ASP A 722 -33.90 -1.40 -33.74
CA ASP A 722 -35.11 -1.53 -32.90
C ASP A 722 -34.87 -1.11 -31.45
N ILE A 723 -33.65 -1.39 -30.91
CA ILE A 723 -33.28 -1.00 -29.55
C ILE A 723 -33.21 0.52 -29.42
N TYR A 724 -32.57 1.19 -30.37
CA TYR A 724 -32.47 2.65 -30.37
C TYR A 724 -33.84 3.31 -30.52
N ARG A 725 -34.65 2.82 -31.47
CA ARG A 725 -36.03 3.28 -31.70
C ARG A 725 -36.89 3.11 -30.46
N GLY A 726 -36.77 1.93 -29.79
CA GLY A 726 -37.49 1.67 -28.54
C GLY A 726 -37.11 2.64 -27.41
N LEU A 727 -35.83 2.92 -27.26
CA LEU A 727 -35.33 3.89 -26.26
C LEU A 727 -35.81 5.32 -26.60
N TRP A 728 -35.79 5.71 -27.87
CA TRP A 728 -36.24 7.01 -28.33
C TRP A 728 -37.73 7.20 -28.05
N ASN A 729 -38.59 6.24 -28.46
CA ASN A 729 -40.03 6.30 -28.25
C ASN A 729 -40.41 6.36 -26.77
N GLN A 730 -39.72 5.64 -25.90
CA GLN A 730 -39.94 5.72 -24.47
C GLN A 730 -39.67 7.12 -23.92
N GLN A 731 -38.61 7.80 -24.41
CA GLN A 731 -38.26 9.13 -23.93
C GLN A 731 -39.19 10.22 -24.48
N THR A 732 -39.59 10.14 -25.75
CA THR A 732 -40.51 11.10 -26.35
C THR A 732 -41.94 10.96 -25.83
N ALA A 733 -42.39 9.73 -25.56
CA ALA A 733 -43.69 9.50 -24.93
C ALA A 733 -43.79 10.08 -23.52
N SER A 734 -42.68 10.00 -22.74
CA SER A 734 -42.62 10.59 -21.40
C SER A 734 -42.58 12.12 -21.42
N GLN A 735 -42.02 12.75 -22.46
CA GLN A 735 -41.99 14.20 -22.62
C GLN A 735 -43.33 14.79 -23.10
N SER A 736 -44.16 14.02 -23.80
CA SER A 736 -45.48 14.46 -24.26
C SER A 736 -46.57 14.35 -23.20
N GLN A 737 -46.30 13.67 -22.05
CA GLN A 737 -47.21 13.54 -20.93
C GLN A 737 -46.86 14.45 -19.73
N ALA A 738 -45.70 15.10 -19.73
CA ALA A 738 -45.29 16.10 -18.76
C ALA A 738 -45.49 17.53 -19.31
#